data_d0231853de7edb55499d8ee93da8b532
#
_entry.id   d0231853de7edb55499d8ee93da8b532
#
_cell.length_a   1.000
_cell.length_b   1.000
_cell.length_c   1.000
_cell.angle_alpha   90.00
_cell.angle_beta   90.00
_cell.angle_gamma   90.00
#
_symmetry.space_group_name_H-M   'P 1'
#
loop_
_entity.id
_entity.type
_entity.pdbx_description
1 polymer ?
#
loop_
_entity_poly.entity_id
_entity_poly.type
_entity_poly.pdbx_seq_one_letter_code
_entity_poly.pdbx_strand_id
1 'polypeptide(L)'
;MTVCAPFRRIVVFHSVAALILPAAFCMCLTYRSTAAEESPFALEGLAPVVVEGLTEANWDSLAPQGKEVDAIYGDTVLQNSHVRAVIAKPVVTRNANMTVRSVGGCLIDLTTRKHESDQLSAFYPARRAFAFGDETGINSFNSIEVVNGVKTESGEASLSVAAAGTKENPGLNVSYSLQADKSYLKVESEWTNTTNADLTLVLEDDLRADAGKEDMPKMPDGTGELFWFHDIFWQQAYGVYAPGFKIRCNSNARESVLVYEPVDGKPVVVKPGETFSMARWLFVAQDLSGVMADYMDGREMGDKLVEARLTVQGDGRPVAGARIAMKCGDESWGTVVTGEDGSVVRRLPSGSCEATVSVAGQNFAMQKIVLADNGNHVLELAEYHPGIASITVTDAEGRAIPAKIEFKGNDKTPTPNWGPETAEHFVQNLAYTANGRVRTELAAGEYDITVSHGPEYNAEFTKLTVQPGKTVDLKVAIARVIETPGWVSADFHSHSSPSGDNTGSQRGRVLNLAAENVEFAPCTEHNRISTYIDHIKALGLEPFMATVSGMELTGTPLPLNHQNVFPLVYRPRTQDGGAPVTDVSPETQMERIAAWDSNSVKLIQQDHPDLGWLFYDRDGDQKPDDGYSRSFGIMNVTEIHPIDPLLNPTRYHIYGGKETGNQTALNWLQLLNQGFRIYGVVNTDAHYNYHGSGGLRIWVKSDTDDPAQISLDEMRDNARNGQIVMSNGPYLEATFRETGSSDAPVIAGQDLAAESKKVTASIKVQCPNWFDIDTVIVLVNGRRHDNLTFSRDTHPDMFGKDAVKFAHDVDIELREDAHLIVLTGHRTQLIGDVMGPMWGAQHPVALNNPVFVDIDCDGFQANKDTLDIPLPVKFVAEDKR
;
A
#
# COMPACT_ATOMS: atom_id res chain seq x y z
N MET A 1 -50.55 -43.41 -2.36
CA MET A 1 -50.17 -44.69 -1.71
C MET A 1 -48.73 -44.43 -1.23
N THR A 2 -48.30 -44.36 -0.07
CA THR A 2 -48.60 -44.73 1.28
C THR A 2 -47.74 -43.81 2.15
N VAL A 3 -48.28 -43.02 2.87
CA VAL A 3 -48.27 -42.62 4.31
C VAL A 3 -47.22 -43.35 5.19
N CYS A 4 -46.39 -42.66 5.89
CA CYS A 4 -46.17 -42.83 7.31
C CYS A 4 -45.44 -41.62 7.94
N ALA A 5 -46.02 -41.15 8.99
CA ALA A 5 -45.65 -39.99 9.79
C ALA A 5 -44.93 -40.40 11.09
N PRO A 6 -44.73 -39.55 12.11
CA PRO A 6 -43.46 -39.32 12.74
C PRO A 6 -43.34 -39.88 14.16
N PHE A 7 -42.09 -39.94 14.67
CA PHE A 7 -41.84 -40.19 16.10
C PHE A 7 -41.26 -38.96 16.81
N ARG A 8 -42.07 -38.40 17.68
CA ARG A 8 -41.62 -37.44 18.76
C ARG A 8 -40.90 -38.22 19.86
N ARG A 9 -39.74 -37.73 20.28
CA ARG A 9 -39.23 -38.02 21.63
C ARG A 9 -39.09 -36.70 22.39
N ILE A 10 -39.83 -36.64 23.47
CA ILE A 10 -39.78 -35.66 24.55
C ILE A 10 -38.56 -35.98 25.41
N VAL A 11 -37.70 -34.98 25.66
CA VAL A 11 -36.70 -35.04 26.73
C VAL A 11 -36.96 -33.87 27.66
N VAL A 12 -37.17 -34.21 28.91
CA VAL A 12 -37.45 -33.30 30.06
C VAL A 12 -36.16 -32.67 30.48
N PHE A 13 -36.14 -31.35 30.53
CA PHE A 13 -35.04 -30.60 31.15
C PHE A 13 -35.34 -30.32 32.62
N HIS A 14 -34.47 -30.78 33.49
CA HIS A 14 -34.38 -30.34 34.88
C HIS A 14 -33.57 -29.05 34.95
N SER A 15 -34.23 -27.98 35.50
CA SER A 15 -33.59 -26.69 35.78
C SER A 15 -32.73 -26.81 37.04
N VAL A 16 -31.43 -26.56 36.89
CA VAL A 16 -30.58 -26.19 38.02
C VAL A 16 -30.11 -24.76 37.76
N ALA A 17 -30.65 -23.86 38.57
CA ALA A 17 -30.23 -22.47 38.62
C ALA A 17 -28.89 -22.37 39.37
N ALA A 18 -27.79 -22.11 38.64
CA ALA A 18 -26.56 -21.67 39.22
C ALA A 18 -26.37 -20.16 38.92
N LEU A 19 -26.40 -19.39 40.03
CA LEU A 19 -25.98 -17.97 39.97
C LEU A 19 -24.50 -17.93 39.58
N ILE A 20 -24.21 -17.38 38.39
CA ILE A 20 -22.84 -16.96 38.00
C ILE A 20 -22.85 -15.42 37.95
N LEU A 21 -22.14 -14.83 38.92
CA LEU A 21 -21.73 -13.41 38.81
C LEU A 21 -20.86 -13.25 37.56
N PRO A 22 -21.07 -12.17 36.77
CA PRO A 22 -20.11 -11.88 35.71
C PRO A 22 -18.86 -11.25 36.34
N ALA A 23 -17.79 -12.03 36.45
CA ALA A 23 -16.47 -11.45 36.55
C ALA A 23 -16.19 -10.78 35.21
N ALA A 24 -16.19 -9.45 35.22
CA ALA A 24 -15.73 -8.65 34.10
C ALA A 24 -14.24 -8.91 33.89
N PHE A 25 -13.91 -9.82 33.01
CA PHE A 25 -12.56 -9.97 32.48
C PHE A 25 -12.33 -8.78 31.52
N CYS A 26 -11.67 -7.75 32.06
CA CYS A 26 -11.18 -6.63 31.30
C CYS A 26 -10.03 -7.17 30.42
N MET A 27 -10.32 -7.65 29.21
CA MET A 27 -9.27 -7.85 28.20
C MET A 27 -8.79 -6.45 27.81
N CYS A 28 -7.70 -6.02 28.41
CA CYS A 28 -6.88 -4.95 27.88
C CYS A 28 -6.28 -5.44 26.55
N LEU A 29 -6.96 -5.14 25.45
CA LEU A 29 -6.34 -5.15 24.13
C LEU A 29 -5.39 -3.94 24.06
N THR A 30 -4.17 -4.11 24.57
CA THR A 30 -3.04 -3.29 24.17
C THR A 30 -2.81 -3.63 22.70
N TYR A 31 -2.94 -2.64 21.82
CA TYR A 31 -2.56 -2.79 20.41
C TYR A 31 -1.06 -3.09 20.36
N ARG A 32 -0.72 -4.32 20.11
CA ARG A 32 0.59 -4.71 19.62
C ARG A 32 0.66 -4.23 18.16
N SER A 33 1.76 -3.53 17.78
CA SER A 33 2.35 -3.82 16.48
C SER A 33 2.38 -5.35 16.40
N THR A 34 1.94 -5.95 15.33
CA THR A 34 1.84 -7.41 15.23
C THR A 34 3.23 -8.05 15.33
N ALA A 35 3.81 -8.03 16.53
CA ALA A 35 4.80 -8.99 16.91
C ALA A 35 4.08 -10.34 16.86
N ALA A 36 4.51 -11.22 15.97
CA ALA A 36 3.99 -12.55 15.86
C ALA A 36 3.86 -13.15 17.26
N GLU A 37 2.70 -13.72 17.59
CA GLU A 37 2.56 -14.51 18.81
C GLU A 37 3.67 -15.54 18.81
N GLU A 38 4.41 -15.68 19.94
CA GLU A 38 5.43 -16.71 20.08
C GLU A 38 4.81 -18.04 19.67
N SER A 39 5.41 -18.70 18.69
CA SER A 39 4.97 -20.00 18.22
C SER A 39 4.84 -20.94 19.42
N PRO A 40 3.66 -21.56 19.68
CA PRO A 40 3.45 -22.40 20.86
C PRO A 40 4.29 -23.70 20.85
N PHE A 41 5.11 -23.92 19.83
CA PHE A 41 5.96 -25.10 19.69
C PHE A 41 7.37 -24.78 20.17
N ALA A 42 7.89 -25.63 21.05
CA ALA A 42 9.30 -25.60 21.44
C ALA A 42 10.19 -25.80 20.20
N LEU A 43 10.85 -24.72 19.77
CA LEU A 43 11.70 -24.71 18.58
C LEU A 43 13.11 -25.25 18.83
N GLU A 44 13.49 -25.42 20.10
CA GLU A 44 14.82 -25.91 20.50
C GLU A 44 15.06 -27.36 20.03
N GLY A 45 16.18 -27.56 19.35
CA GLY A 45 16.65 -28.87 18.90
C GLY A 45 15.97 -29.44 17.66
N LEU A 46 15.23 -28.66 16.90
CA LEU A 46 14.71 -29.08 15.60
C LEU A 46 15.86 -29.28 14.61
N ALA A 47 15.96 -30.49 14.05
CA ALA A 47 16.94 -30.77 13.02
C ALA A 47 16.64 -29.90 11.77
N PRO A 48 17.67 -29.44 11.06
CA PRO A 48 17.49 -28.73 9.81
C PRO A 48 16.80 -29.63 8.78
N VAL A 49 15.95 -29.02 7.95
CA VAL A 49 15.16 -29.74 6.96
C VAL A 49 14.97 -28.89 5.70
N VAL A 50 14.98 -29.56 4.54
CA VAL A 50 14.47 -29.02 3.27
C VAL A 50 13.11 -29.65 3.02
N VAL A 51 12.11 -28.82 2.71
CA VAL A 51 10.79 -29.29 2.29
C VAL A 51 10.55 -28.80 0.86
N GLU A 52 10.57 -29.73 -0.08
CA GLU A 52 10.33 -29.44 -1.49
C GLU A 52 8.84 -29.18 -1.72
N GLY A 53 8.54 -27.99 -2.25
CA GLY A 53 7.21 -27.58 -2.67
C GLY A 53 6.26 -27.25 -1.54
N LEU A 54 6.05 -25.95 -1.32
CA LEU A 54 4.88 -25.48 -0.59
C LEU A 54 3.61 -25.94 -1.29
N THR A 55 2.63 -26.38 -0.49
CA THR A 55 1.34 -26.87 -0.93
C THR A 55 0.26 -26.38 0.03
N GLU A 56 -1.01 -26.51 -0.33
CA GLU A 56 -2.12 -26.20 0.57
C GLU A 56 -2.04 -26.96 1.90
N ALA A 57 -1.57 -28.21 1.88
CA ALA A 57 -1.51 -29.05 3.08
C ALA A 57 -0.40 -28.65 4.08
N ASN A 58 0.66 -27.99 3.63
CA ASN A 58 1.79 -27.62 4.48
C ASN A 58 1.99 -26.11 4.64
N TRP A 59 1.18 -25.30 3.98
CA TRP A 59 1.33 -23.84 3.97
C TRP A 59 1.39 -23.23 5.36
N ASP A 60 0.37 -23.47 6.19
CA ASP A 60 0.24 -22.82 7.50
C ASP A 60 1.38 -23.16 8.49
N SER A 61 2.09 -24.26 8.24
CA SER A 61 3.23 -24.69 9.06
C SER A 61 4.59 -24.24 8.52
N LEU A 62 4.68 -23.95 7.23
CA LEU A 62 5.96 -23.76 6.55
C LEU A 62 6.13 -22.39 5.89
N ALA A 63 5.04 -21.73 5.45
CA ALA A 63 5.15 -20.38 4.91
C ALA A 63 5.61 -19.41 6.01
N PRO A 64 6.56 -18.52 5.74
CA PRO A 64 6.95 -17.49 6.69
C PRO A 64 5.84 -16.48 6.91
N GLN A 65 5.99 -15.66 7.95
CA GLN A 65 5.14 -14.49 8.17
C GLN A 65 5.97 -13.22 8.01
N GLY A 66 5.32 -12.15 7.60
CA GLY A 66 5.94 -10.86 7.38
C GLY A 66 5.17 -10.07 6.32
N LYS A 67 5.58 -8.84 6.14
CA LYS A 67 4.95 -7.93 5.19
C LYS A 67 5.33 -8.26 3.73
N GLU A 68 6.53 -8.78 3.51
CA GLU A 68 7.13 -9.05 2.20
C GLU A 68 7.18 -10.54 1.84
N VAL A 69 6.30 -11.33 2.41
CA VAL A 69 6.25 -12.77 2.08
C VAL A 69 5.83 -12.99 0.64
N ASP A 70 6.78 -13.43 -0.17
CA ASP A 70 6.62 -13.69 -1.60
C ASP A 70 6.52 -15.18 -1.97
N ALA A 71 6.50 -16.06 -0.98
CA ALA A 71 6.32 -17.49 -1.14
C ALA A 71 5.02 -17.85 -1.86
N ILE A 72 5.08 -18.84 -2.75
CA ILE A 72 3.91 -19.42 -3.42
C ILE A 72 4.01 -20.94 -3.46
N TYR A 73 2.93 -21.61 -3.90
CA TYR A 73 2.96 -23.06 -4.07
C TYR A 73 4.05 -23.50 -5.05
N GLY A 74 4.81 -24.47 -4.61
CA GLY A 74 5.94 -25.07 -5.36
C GLY A 74 7.30 -24.49 -5.00
N ASP A 75 7.37 -23.40 -4.20
CA ASP A 75 8.65 -22.91 -3.65
C ASP A 75 9.17 -23.84 -2.55
N THR A 76 10.47 -23.89 -2.35
CA THR A 76 11.14 -24.82 -1.41
C THR A 76 11.52 -24.12 -0.13
N VAL A 77 11.16 -24.72 1.02
CA VAL A 77 11.49 -24.19 2.33
C VAL A 77 12.71 -24.91 2.92
N LEU A 78 13.67 -24.13 3.39
CA LEU A 78 14.82 -24.59 4.14
C LEU A 78 14.76 -23.97 5.54
N GLN A 79 14.73 -24.78 6.60
CA GLN A 79 14.60 -24.28 7.96
C GLN A 79 15.33 -25.13 9.00
N ASN A 80 15.69 -24.50 10.10
CA ASN A 80 16.16 -25.16 11.35
C ASN A 80 15.39 -24.56 12.57
N SER A 81 15.96 -24.64 13.77
CA SER A 81 15.34 -24.02 14.97
C SER A 81 15.46 -22.50 15.03
N HIS A 82 16.31 -21.88 14.23
CA HIS A 82 16.63 -20.44 14.27
C HIS A 82 16.07 -19.68 13.08
N VAL A 83 16.20 -20.25 11.88
CA VAL A 83 15.99 -19.58 10.59
C VAL A 83 14.99 -20.34 9.73
N ARG A 84 14.17 -19.60 9.01
CA ARG A 84 13.36 -20.08 7.89
C ARG A 84 13.68 -19.28 6.65
N ALA A 85 13.99 -20.00 5.57
CA ALA A 85 14.31 -19.45 4.25
C ALA A 85 13.43 -20.09 3.18
N VAL A 86 13.03 -19.33 2.16
CA VAL A 86 12.28 -19.84 1.01
C VAL A 86 13.08 -19.59 -0.25
N ILE A 87 13.29 -20.66 -1.00
CA ILE A 87 13.95 -20.62 -2.32
C ILE A 87 12.88 -20.74 -3.38
N ALA A 88 12.80 -19.73 -4.23
CA ALA A 88 11.82 -19.67 -5.30
C ALA A 88 11.98 -20.83 -6.27
N LYS A 89 10.88 -21.41 -6.72
CA LYS A 89 10.89 -22.45 -7.76
C LYS A 89 11.69 -21.98 -8.99
N PRO A 90 12.64 -22.78 -9.49
CA PRO A 90 13.56 -22.36 -10.56
C PRO A 90 12.92 -22.36 -11.94
N VAL A 91 11.97 -21.46 -12.14
CA VAL A 91 11.31 -21.21 -13.43
C VAL A 91 11.51 -19.76 -13.84
N VAL A 92 11.75 -19.51 -15.12
CA VAL A 92 12.08 -18.18 -15.67
C VAL A 92 11.01 -17.14 -15.37
N THR A 93 9.75 -17.55 -15.31
CA THR A 93 8.59 -16.65 -15.09
C THR A 93 8.27 -16.42 -13.61
N ARG A 94 9.11 -16.90 -12.67
CA ARG A 94 8.88 -16.70 -11.24
C ARG A 94 9.30 -15.30 -10.84
N ASN A 95 8.33 -14.49 -10.42
CA ASN A 95 8.53 -13.14 -9.90
C ASN A 95 8.08 -13.11 -8.43
N ALA A 96 8.74 -12.33 -7.62
CA ALA A 96 8.28 -12.00 -6.27
C ALA A 96 7.14 -10.96 -6.36
N ASN A 97 7.42 -9.81 -6.94
CA ASN A 97 6.44 -8.74 -7.17
C ASN A 97 6.74 -7.99 -8.48
N MET A 98 6.11 -6.86 -8.74
CA MET A 98 6.33 -6.06 -9.94
C MET A 98 7.80 -5.60 -10.10
N THR A 99 8.45 -5.22 -9.01
CA THR A 99 9.80 -4.66 -9.01
C THR A 99 10.90 -5.72 -8.81
N VAL A 100 10.55 -6.91 -8.31
CA VAL A 100 11.47 -8.01 -8.01
C VAL A 100 11.10 -9.23 -8.84
N ARG A 101 11.71 -9.32 -10.03
CA ARG A 101 11.35 -10.29 -11.07
C ARG A 101 12.43 -11.32 -11.30
N SER A 102 12.08 -12.38 -12.02
CA SER A 102 13.01 -13.46 -12.41
C SER A 102 13.74 -14.08 -11.21
N VAL A 103 13.02 -14.29 -10.10
CA VAL A 103 13.58 -14.80 -8.83
C VAL A 103 13.76 -16.33 -8.81
N GLY A 104 13.43 -17.04 -9.89
CA GLY A 104 13.53 -18.51 -9.91
C GLY A 104 14.90 -19.02 -9.45
N GLY A 105 14.93 -19.85 -8.42
CA GLY A 105 16.15 -20.35 -7.76
C GLY A 105 16.84 -19.38 -6.80
N CYS A 106 16.31 -18.19 -6.61
CA CYS A 106 16.82 -17.23 -5.63
C CYS A 106 16.15 -17.43 -4.26
N LEU A 107 16.81 -16.97 -3.21
CA LEU A 107 16.19 -16.78 -1.91
C LEU A 107 15.23 -15.60 -1.97
N ILE A 108 13.98 -15.79 -1.57
CA ILE A 108 12.93 -14.76 -1.64
C ILE A 108 12.38 -14.36 -0.28
N ASP A 109 12.38 -15.26 0.70
CA ASP A 109 12.00 -14.92 2.07
C ASP A 109 13.06 -15.46 3.02
N LEU A 110 13.38 -14.68 4.07
CA LEU A 110 14.33 -15.04 5.10
C LEU A 110 13.92 -14.42 6.43
N THR A 111 13.57 -15.24 7.42
CA THR A 111 13.14 -14.73 8.71
C THR A 111 13.62 -15.62 9.87
N THR A 112 13.58 -15.08 11.08
CA THR A 112 13.81 -15.87 12.30
C THR A 112 12.59 -16.72 12.63
N ARG A 113 12.79 -17.87 13.33
CA ARG A 113 11.69 -18.72 13.78
C ARG A 113 10.99 -18.19 15.02
N LYS A 114 11.64 -17.35 15.82
CA LYS A 114 11.07 -16.77 17.04
C LYS A 114 10.24 -15.52 16.79
N HIS A 115 10.66 -14.75 15.81
CA HIS A 115 10.00 -13.49 15.44
C HIS A 115 9.96 -13.42 13.92
N GLU A 116 8.92 -14.00 13.35
CA GLU A 116 8.73 -14.00 11.91
C GLU A 116 8.21 -12.64 11.47
N SER A 117 9.01 -11.90 10.71
CA SER A 117 8.69 -10.58 10.16
C SER A 117 9.49 -10.34 8.88
N ASP A 118 9.27 -11.19 7.88
CA ASP A 118 10.03 -11.13 6.64
C ASP A 118 9.87 -9.79 5.94
N GLN A 119 11.02 -9.22 5.52
CA GLN A 119 11.16 -7.97 4.79
C GLN A 119 12.04 -8.13 3.54
N LEU A 120 12.43 -9.38 3.22
CA LEU A 120 13.29 -9.68 2.09
C LEU A 120 12.45 -10.08 0.88
N SER A 121 12.53 -9.34 -0.20
CA SER A 121 11.90 -9.73 -1.46
C SER A 121 12.77 -10.61 -2.34
N ALA A 122 14.10 -10.46 -2.30
CA ALA A 122 15.03 -11.40 -2.93
C ALA A 122 16.49 -11.17 -2.55
N PHE A 123 17.28 -12.27 -2.55
CA PHE A 123 18.71 -12.26 -2.67
C PHE A 123 19.09 -12.97 -3.97
N TYR A 124 19.69 -12.24 -4.90
CA TYR A 124 20.12 -12.74 -6.21
C TYR A 124 21.61 -13.09 -6.18
N PRO A 125 21.96 -14.36 -6.08
CA PRO A 125 23.36 -14.78 -6.22
C PRO A 125 23.92 -14.46 -7.61
N ALA A 126 25.15 -13.90 -7.67
CA ALA A 126 25.81 -13.50 -8.91
C ALA A 126 25.06 -12.42 -9.70
N ARG A 127 24.41 -11.52 -9.02
CA ARG A 127 23.63 -10.37 -9.47
C ARG A 127 22.94 -10.54 -10.81
N ARG A 128 21.67 -10.22 -10.83
CA ARG A 128 20.91 -9.93 -12.06
C ARG A 128 20.65 -8.43 -12.12
N ALA A 129 21.19 -7.75 -13.11
CA ALA A 129 20.84 -6.38 -13.38
C ALA A 129 19.34 -6.37 -13.71
N PHE A 130 18.56 -5.64 -12.93
CA PHE A 130 17.15 -5.41 -13.18
C PHE A 130 16.88 -3.92 -13.26
N ALA A 131 16.35 -3.48 -14.41
CA ALA A 131 15.69 -2.20 -14.55
C ALA A 131 14.21 -2.46 -14.80
N PHE A 132 13.33 -1.57 -14.34
CA PHE A 132 11.90 -1.69 -14.58
C PHE A 132 11.64 -1.86 -16.10
N GLY A 133 11.05 -3.00 -16.47
CA GLY A 133 10.77 -3.33 -17.87
C GLY A 133 11.93 -3.89 -18.67
N ASP A 134 13.12 -4.04 -18.08
CA ASP A 134 14.29 -4.57 -18.77
C ASP A 134 14.89 -5.74 -17.99
N GLU A 135 14.72 -6.97 -18.51
CA GLU A 135 15.22 -8.19 -17.89
C GLU A 135 16.58 -8.56 -18.47
N THR A 136 17.63 -7.89 -18.04
CA THR A 136 19.00 -8.23 -18.39
C THR A 136 19.61 -9.12 -17.31
N GLY A 137 19.30 -10.39 -17.27
CA GLY A 137 19.85 -11.32 -16.29
C GLY A 137 20.96 -12.19 -16.85
N ILE A 138 22.00 -12.43 -16.06
CA ILE A 138 22.90 -13.55 -16.26
C ILE A 138 22.10 -14.82 -16.03
N ASN A 139 22.27 -15.83 -16.84
CA ASN A 139 21.71 -17.18 -16.75
C ASN A 139 20.58 -17.41 -15.71
N SER A 140 19.37 -17.66 -16.18
CA SER A 140 18.28 -18.11 -15.32
C SER A 140 18.61 -19.47 -14.71
N PHE A 141 18.35 -19.64 -13.42
CA PHE A 141 18.40 -20.96 -12.81
C PHE A 141 17.28 -21.81 -13.41
N ASN A 142 17.63 -23.00 -13.86
CA ASN A 142 16.72 -23.90 -14.58
C ASN A 142 16.58 -25.27 -13.91
N SER A 143 17.28 -25.49 -12.80
CA SER A 143 17.15 -26.71 -12.00
C SER A 143 17.32 -26.44 -10.53
N ILE A 144 16.69 -27.25 -9.71
CA ILE A 144 16.88 -27.34 -8.27
C ILE A 144 17.10 -28.79 -7.89
N GLU A 145 18.04 -29.05 -7.02
CA GLU A 145 18.31 -30.37 -6.48
C GLU A 145 18.47 -30.26 -4.96
N VAL A 146 17.77 -31.12 -4.24
CA VAL A 146 17.95 -31.27 -2.80
C VAL A 146 19.11 -32.19 -2.55
N VAL A 147 20.23 -31.62 -2.11
CA VAL A 147 21.48 -32.35 -1.84
C VAL A 147 21.39 -33.12 -0.50
N ASN A 148 20.87 -32.47 0.53
CA ASN A 148 20.68 -33.05 1.88
C ASN A 148 19.28 -32.67 2.40
N GLY A 149 18.28 -33.50 2.13
CA GLY A 149 16.89 -33.15 2.42
C GLY A 149 16.45 -33.26 3.88
N VAL A 150 16.92 -34.28 4.60
CA VAL A 150 16.49 -34.56 5.97
C VAL A 150 17.57 -35.28 6.74
N LYS A 151 17.89 -34.74 7.94
CA LYS A 151 18.67 -35.40 9.00
C LYS A 151 19.86 -36.24 8.50
N THR A 152 20.93 -35.59 8.19
CA THR A 152 22.23 -36.25 8.07
C THR A 152 22.83 -36.40 9.47
N GLU A 153 23.74 -37.35 9.63
CA GLU A 153 24.60 -37.45 10.85
C GLU A 153 25.40 -36.15 11.07
N SER A 154 25.56 -35.31 10.03
CA SER A 154 26.22 -34.00 10.07
C SER A 154 25.33 -32.86 10.65
N GLY A 155 24.02 -33.05 10.82
CA GLY A 155 23.12 -32.00 11.30
C GLY A 155 22.96 -30.81 10.31
N GLU A 156 23.13 -31.06 9.03
CA GLU A 156 23.01 -30.06 7.97
C GLU A 156 21.91 -30.45 6.97
N ALA A 157 21.14 -29.45 6.50
CA ALA A 157 20.24 -29.58 5.38
C ALA A 157 20.67 -28.62 4.26
N SER A 158 20.63 -29.07 3.02
CA SER A 158 21.07 -28.26 1.88
C SER A 158 20.34 -28.59 0.59
N LEU A 159 20.22 -27.59 -0.27
CA LEU A 159 19.76 -27.70 -1.65
C LEU A 159 20.70 -26.92 -2.58
N SER A 160 20.71 -27.25 -3.85
CA SER A 160 21.42 -26.47 -4.86
C SER A 160 20.52 -26.10 -6.03
N VAL A 161 20.81 -24.97 -6.65
CA VAL A 161 20.21 -24.53 -7.89
C VAL A 161 21.31 -24.31 -8.93
N ALA A 162 21.02 -24.59 -10.19
CA ALA A 162 22.02 -24.47 -11.22
C ALA A 162 21.53 -23.74 -12.47
N ALA A 163 22.45 -22.99 -13.08
CA ALA A 163 22.29 -22.37 -14.38
C ALA A 163 23.43 -22.88 -15.29
N ALA A 164 23.07 -23.46 -16.43
CA ALA A 164 24.04 -23.97 -17.37
C ALA A 164 24.91 -22.86 -17.95
N GLY A 165 26.21 -23.11 -18.06
CA GLY A 165 27.13 -22.20 -18.76
C GLY A 165 26.88 -22.17 -20.25
N THR A 166 27.29 -21.08 -20.87
CA THR A 166 27.27 -20.86 -22.32
C THR A 166 28.70 -20.65 -22.86
N LYS A 167 28.84 -20.38 -24.14
CA LYS A 167 30.15 -19.99 -24.72
C LYS A 167 30.63 -18.62 -24.27
N GLU A 168 29.72 -17.81 -23.69
CA GLU A 168 29.94 -16.41 -23.31
C GLU A 168 29.89 -16.21 -21.78
N ASN A 169 29.15 -17.06 -21.07
CA ASN A 169 28.95 -16.96 -19.63
C ASN A 169 29.33 -18.25 -18.91
N PRO A 170 29.89 -18.17 -17.69
CA PRO A 170 30.22 -19.36 -16.91
C PRO A 170 28.95 -20.12 -16.51
N GLY A 171 29.05 -21.40 -16.22
CA GLY A 171 28.05 -22.15 -15.47
C GLY A 171 28.05 -21.67 -14.03
N LEU A 172 26.88 -21.64 -13.42
CA LEU A 172 26.69 -21.22 -12.02
C LEU A 172 25.92 -22.29 -11.25
N ASN A 173 26.51 -22.78 -10.16
CA ASN A 173 25.82 -23.61 -9.18
C ASN A 173 25.77 -22.84 -7.86
N VAL A 174 24.59 -22.76 -7.23
CA VAL A 174 24.43 -22.10 -5.94
C VAL A 174 23.83 -23.09 -4.95
N SER A 175 24.53 -23.30 -3.86
CA SER A 175 24.06 -24.13 -2.75
C SER A 175 23.62 -23.27 -1.58
N TYR A 176 22.46 -23.60 -1.03
CA TYR A 176 21.89 -23.03 0.19
C TYR A 176 21.94 -24.11 1.28
N SER A 177 22.53 -23.81 2.43
CA SER A 177 22.65 -24.79 3.50
C SER A 177 22.40 -24.17 4.89
N LEU A 178 21.77 -24.96 5.75
CA LEU A 178 21.54 -24.66 7.18
C LEU A 178 22.10 -25.79 8.05
N GLN A 179 22.88 -25.41 9.06
CA GLN A 179 23.30 -26.32 10.15
C GLN A 179 22.35 -26.18 11.34
N ALA A 180 22.24 -27.23 12.15
CA ALA A 180 21.27 -27.31 13.23
C ALA A 180 21.45 -26.21 14.30
N ASP A 181 22.70 -25.84 14.58
CA ASP A 181 23.11 -24.89 15.62
C ASP A 181 23.39 -23.46 15.11
N LYS A 182 23.20 -23.20 13.81
CA LYS A 182 23.53 -21.90 13.23
C LYS A 182 22.29 -21.03 13.01
N SER A 183 22.45 -19.75 13.29
CA SER A 183 21.45 -18.69 13.08
C SER A 183 21.62 -17.95 11.75
N TYR A 184 22.38 -18.51 10.81
CA TYR A 184 22.59 -17.95 9.48
C TYR A 184 22.44 -19.00 8.38
N LEU A 185 22.01 -18.55 7.22
CA LEU A 185 22.00 -19.33 5.98
C LEU A 185 23.34 -19.19 5.27
N LYS A 186 24.01 -20.32 4.98
CA LYS A 186 25.19 -20.33 4.12
C LYS A 186 24.75 -20.40 2.65
N VAL A 187 25.24 -19.48 1.82
CA VAL A 187 25.06 -19.47 0.37
C VAL A 187 26.43 -19.61 -0.28
N GLU A 188 26.64 -20.65 -1.08
CA GLU A 188 27.88 -20.90 -1.78
C GLU A 188 27.64 -20.93 -3.27
N SER A 189 28.34 -20.06 -4.01
CA SER A 189 28.29 -20.00 -5.47
C SER A 189 29.55 -20.56 -6.07
N GLU A 190 29.41 -21.41 -7.10
CA GLU A 190 30.47 -22.01 -7.87
C GLU A 190 30.34 -21.59 -9.33
N TRP A 191 31.32 -20.84 -9.83
CA TRP A 191 31.41 -20.44 -11.24
C TRP A 191 32.37 -21.36 -11.98
N THR A 192 31.85 -22.12 -12.95
CA THR A 192 32.65 -22.96 -13.81
C THR A 192 32.85 -22.26 -15.15
N ASN A 193 34.10 -21.99 -15.52
CA ASN A 193 34.40 -21.36 -16.79
C ASN A 193 34.18 -22.35 -17.94
N THR A 194 33.07 -22.23 -18.62
CA THR A 194 32.70 -23.03 -19.81
C THR A 194 33.14 -22.38 -21.13
N THR A 195 33.81 -21.23 -21.08
CA THR A 195 34.32 -20.51 -22.24
C THR A 195 35.70 -21.04 -22.64
N ASN A 196 36.23 -20.57 -23.77
CA ASN A 196 37.55 -20.99 -24.30
C ASN A 196 38.68 -20.03 -23.88
N ALA A 197 38.44 -19.05 -23.02
CA ALA A 197 39.41 -18.05 -22.60
C ALA A 197 39.38 -17.87 -21.09
N ASP A 198 40.45 -17.32 -20.54
CA ASP A 198 40.49 -16.90 -19.14
C ASP A 198 39.36 -15.90 -18.87
N LEU A 199 38.59 -16.12 -17.79
CA LEU A 199 37.45 -15.33 -17.39
C LEU A 199 37.76 -14.59 -16.10
N THR A 200 37.74 -13.26 -16.13
CA THR A 200 37.78 -12.44 -14.91
C THR A 200 36.38 -12.28 -14.37
N LEU A 201 36.14 -12.82 -13.18
CA LEU A 201 34.83 -12.73 -12.54
C LEU A 201 34.61 -11.37 -11.93
N VAL A 202 33.42 -10.82 -12.12
CA VAL A 202 32.85 -9.75 -11.31
C VAL A 202 31.98 -10.43 -10.25
N LEU A 203 32.42 -10.32 -8.98
CA LEU A 203 31.73 -10.98 -7.86
C LEU A 203 30.73 -10.01 -7.26
N GLU A 204 29.47 -10.20 -7.58
CA GLU A 204 28.38 -9.34 -7.15
C GLU A 204 27.17 -10.20 -6.76
N ASP A 205 26.42 -9.74 -5.76
CA ASP A 205 25.07 -10.19 -5.48
C ASP A 205 24.14 -8.96 -5.46
N ASP A 206 22.85 -9.18 -5.61
CA ASP A 206 21.86 -8.12 -5.44
C ASP A 206 20.89 -8.52 -4.32
N LEU A 207 20.68 -7.63 -3.37
CA LEU A 207 19.78 -7.84 -2.25
C LEU A 207 18.62 -6.86 -2.36
N ARG A 208 17.42 -7.40 -2.43
CA ARG A 208 16.16 -6.64 -2.49
C ARG A 208 15.42 -6.83 -1.19
N ALA A 209 15.27 -5.72 -0.48
CA ALA A 209 14.42 -5.65 0.70
C ALA A 209 13.40 -4.53 0.49
N ASP A 210 12.39 -4.52 1.30
CA ASP A 210 11.39 -3.46 1.35
C ASP A 210 11.95 -2.12 1.86
N ALA A 211 13.22 -2.03 2.03
CA ALA A 211 13.92 -0.99 2.73
C ALA A 211 14.25 0.24 1.87
N GLY A 212 13.54 0.52 0.81
CA GLY A 212 13.83 1.72 0.01
C GLY A 212 13.82 3.04 0.81
N LYS A 213 13.24 3.03 2.02
CA LYS A 213 13.17 4.17 2.93
C LYS A 213 13.66 3.84 4.35
N GLU A 214 14.14 2.62 4.59
CA GLU A 214 14.57 2.16 5.89
C GLU A 214 16.06 2.44 6.14
N ASP A 215 16.51 2.24 7.37
CA ASP A 215 17.89 2.51 7.77
C ASP A 215 18.85 1.52 7.11
N MET A 216 19.51 1.96 6.07
CA MET A 216 20.59 1.23 5.41
C MET A 216 21.93 1.58 6.02
N PRO A 217 22.91 0.67 6.07
CA PRO A 217 24.21 0.95 6.60
C PRO A 217 24.94 1.98 5.73
N LYS A 218 25.55 2.95 6.39
CA LYS A 218 26.56 3.80 5.77
C LYS A 218 27.93 3.20 6.11
N MET A 219 28.46 2.41 5.20
CA MET A 219 29.80 1.86 5.37
C MET A 219 30.83 2.97 5.31
N PRO A 220 31.77 3.05 6.28
CA PRO A 220 32.95 3.92 6.16
C PRO A 220 33.69 3.59 4.86
N ASP A 221 34.13 4.59 4.11
CA ASP A 221 34.86 4.45 2.83
C ASP A 221 34.11 3.60 1.76
N GLY A 222 32.81 3.32 1.97
CA GLY A 222 32.01 2.50 1.08
C GLY A 222 32.36 1.01 1.06
N THR A 223 33.21 0.53 1.97
CA THR A 223 33.61 -0.89 2.09
C THR A 223 33.59 -1.34 3.54
N GLY A 224 33.24 -2.61 3.77
CA GLY A 224 33.23 -3.25 5.08
C GLY A 224 33.37 -4.76 4.99
N GLU A 225 33.55 -5.44 6.14
CA GLU A 225 33.53 -6.92 6.21
C GLU A 225 32.10 -7.46 6.26
N LEU A 226 31.17 -6.72 6.87
CA LEU A 226 29.76 -7.05 7.03
C LEU A 226 28.92 -5.96 6.37
N PHE A 227 28.05 -6.34 5.47
CA PHE A 227 26.93 -5.49 5.02
C PHE A 227 25.72 -5.82 5.86
N TRP A 228 24.93 -4.82 6.23
CA TRP A 228 23.67 -5.04 6.93
C TRP A 228 22.65 -3.97 6.60
N PHE A 229 21.36 -4.29 6.81
CA PHE A 229 20.28 -3.32 6.92
C PHE A 229 19.30 -3.74 8.01
N HIS A 230 18.54 -2.78 8.54
CA HIS A 230 17.64 -2.98 9.64
C HIS A 230 16.36 -2.18 9.46
N ASP A 231 15.25 -2.88 9.32
CA ASP A 231 13.93 -2.28 9.46
C ASP A 231 13.57 -2.20 10.94
N ILE A 232 13.73 -1.01 11.51
CA ILE A 232 13.51 -0.77 12.95
C ILE A 232 12.02 -0.88 13.28
N PHE A 233 11.14 -0.48 12.38
CA PHE A 233 9.70 -0.48 12.62
C PHE A 233 9.13 -1.91 12.58
N TRP A 234 9.49 -2.68 11.57
CA TRP A 234 9.08 -4.08 11.44
C TRP A 234 9.97 -5.06 12.22
N GLN A 235 11.01 -4.56 12.86
CA GLN A 235 11.93 -5.33 13.72
C GLN A 235 12.51 -6.56 13.01
N GLN A 236 13.09 -6.34 11.83
CA GLN A 236 13.82 -7.35 11.10
C GLN A 236 15.12 -6.76 10.57
N ALA A 237 16.23 -7.43 10.83
CA ALA A 237 17.54 -7.03 10.34
C ALA A 237 18.21 -8.18 9.60
N TYR A 238 18.98 -7.83 8.58
CA TYR A 238 19.73 -8.77 7.76
C TYR A 238 21.19 -8.39 7.71
N GLY A 239 22.07 -9.38 7.57
CA GLY A 239 23.50 -9.18 7.40
C GLY A 239 24.07 -10.12 6.36
N VAL A 240 25.09 -9.66 5.63
CA VAL A 240 25.86 -10.48 4.67
C VAL A 240 27.34 -10.37 4.97
N TYR A 241 27.98 -11.50 5.16
CA TYR A 241 29.42 -11.62 5.34
C TYR A 241 29.99 -12.62 4.32
N ALA A 242 31.10 -12.29 3.71
CA ALA A 242 31.82 -13.17 2.79
C ALA A 242 33.25 -13.39 3.27
N PRO A 243 33.59 -14.59 3.82
CA PRO A 243 34.94 -14.87 4.29
C PRO A 243 36.00 -14.66 3.21
N GLY A 244 37.01 -13.83 3.49
CA GLY A 244 38.10 -13.53 2.54
C GLY A 244 37.82 -12.36 1.59
N PHE A 245 36.69 -11.69 1.74
CA PHE A 245 36.31 -10.54 0.91
C PHE A 245 35.94 -9.33 1.76
N LYS A 246 36.11 -8.14 1.19
CA LYS A 246 35.47 -6.92 1.62
C LYS A 246 34.22 -6.72 0.77
N ILE A 247 33.18 -6.17 1.36
CA ILE A 247 31.92 -5.88 0.70
C ILE A 247 31.81 -4.38 0.49
N ARG A 248 31.59 -3.94 -0.75
CA ARG A 248 31.19 -2.59 -1.09
C ARG A 248 29.75 -2.64 -1.55
N CYS A 249 28.89 -1.80 -0.96
CA CYS A 249 27.49 -1.74 -1.36
C CYS A 249 27.24 -0.52 -2.26
N ASN A 250 26.67 -0.76 -3.42
CA ASN A 250 26.11 0.26 -4.31
C ASN A 250 24.58 0.18 -4.17
N SER A 251 24.00 1.01 -3.32
CA SER A 251 22.54 1.02 -3.13
C SER A 251 21.87 2.19 -3.85
N ASN A 252 20.68 1.95 -4.33
CA ASN A 252 19.72 2.95 -4.72
C ASN A 252 18.40 2.73 -3.94
N ALA A 253 17.32 3.41 -4.33
CA ALA A 253 16.05 3.34 -3.60
C ALA A 253 15.41 1.94 -3.51
N ARG A 254 15.87 0.94 -4.29
CA ARG A 254 15.19 -0.36 -4.39
C ARG A 254 16.13 -1.56 -4.46
N GLU A 255 17.43 -1.35 -4.58
CA GLU A 255 18.42 -2.42 -4.70
C GLU A 255 19.67 -2.13 -3.92
N SER A 256 20.32 -3.19 -3.42
CA SER A 256 21.64 -3.13 -2.79
C SER A 256 22.56 -4.11 -3.51
N VAL A 257 23.36 -3.59 -4.41
CA VAL A 257 24.37 -4.38 -5.15
C VAL A 257 25.60 -4.52 -4.27
N LEU A 258 25.85 -5.74 -3.82
CA LEU A 258 26.99 -6.13 -3.00
C LEU A 258 28.13 -6.56 -3.90
N VAL A 259 29.19 -5.79 -3.96
CA VAL A 259 30.40 -6.07 -4.73
C VAL A 259 31.46 -6.65 -3.78
N TYR A 260 31.97 -7.82 -4.11
CA TYR A 260 32.95 -8.53 -3.28
C TYR A 260 34.37 -8.34 -3.83
N GLU A 261 35.21 -7.73 -3.02
CA GLU A 261 36.60 -7.45 -3.35
C GLU A 261 37.52 -8.38 -2.53
N PRO A 262 38.34 -9.25 -3.16
CA PRO A 262 39.26 -10.09 -2.43
C PRO A 262 40.18 -9.26 -1.53
N VAL A 263 40.42 -9.72 -0.29
CA VAL A 263 41.24 -8.98 0.70
C VAL A 263 42.67 -8.76 0.21
N ASP A 264 43.21 -9.65 -0.64
CA ASP A 264 44.53 -9.52 -1.25
C ASP A 264 44.56 -8.56 -2.46
N GLY A 265 43.42 -8.00 -2.86
CA GLY A 265 43.27 -7.02 -3.92
C GLY A 265 43.43 -7.56 -5.33
N LYS A 266 43.54 -8.91 -5.54
CA LYS A 266 43.74 -9.49 -6.84
C LYS A 266 42.42 -9.88 -7.49
N PRO A 267 42.25 -9.61 -8.79
CA PRO A 267 41.09 -10.08 -9.53
C PRO A 267 41.01 -11.61 -9.53
N VAL A 268 39.79 -12.14 -9.45
CA VAL A 268 39.56 -13.57 -9.58
C VAL A 268 39.51 -13.93 -11.07
N VAL A 269 40.51 -14.72 -11.51
CA VAL A 269 40.64 -15.21 -12.90
C VAL A 269 40.46 -16.72 -12.91
N VAL A 270 39.48 -17.20 -13.69
CA VAL A 270 39.17 -18.63 -13.81
C VAL A 270 39.51 -19.09 -15.23
N LYS A 271 40.37 -20.09 -15.34
CA LYS A 271 40.77 -20.64 -16.65
C LYS A 271 39.70 -21.55 -17.22
N PRO A 272 39.70 -21.79 -18.53
CA PRO A 272 38.76 -22.71 -19.16
C PRO A 272 38.72 -24.07 -18.45
N GLY A 273 37.52 -24.50 -18.06
CA GLY A 273 37.28 -25.74 -17.35
C GLY A 273 37.57 -25.73 -15.83
N GLU A 274 38.14 -24.64 -15.31
CA GLU A 274 38.32 -24.48 -13.85
C GLU A 274 37.03 -23.90 -13.19
N THR A 275 36.91 -24.14 -11.87
CA THR A 275 35.78 -23.63 -11.05
C THR A 275 36.33 -22.76 -9.92
N PHE A 276 35.67 -21.66 -9.65
CA PHE A 276 35.92 -20.81 -8.50
C PHE A 276 34.69 -20.83 -7.57
N SER A 277 34.90 -20.91 -6.27
CA SER A 277 33.84 -20.96 -5.25
C SER A 277 33.95 -19.79 -4.28
N MET A 278 32.80 -19.24 -3.89
CA MET A 278 32.68 -18.19 -2.89
C MET A 278 31.50 -18.47 -1.96
N ALA A 279 31.73 -18.45 -0.66
CA ALA A 279 30.69 -18.57 0.35
C ALA A 279 30.26 -17.21 0.91
N ARG A 280 28.98 -17.06 1.22
CA ARG A 280 28.40 -15.96 1.98
C ARG A 280 27.60 -16.54 3.14
N TRP A 281 27.58 -15.82 4.26
CA TRP A 281 26.73 -16.10 5.40
C TRP A 281 25.68 -15.02 5.48
N LEU A 282 24.42 -15.39 5.35
CA LEU A 282 23.27 -14.49 5.44
C LEU A 282 22.67 -14.63 6.82
N PHE A 283 22.81 -13.60 7.62
CA PHE A 283 22.24 -13.49 8.96
C PHE A 283 20.87 -12.85 8.90
N VAL A 284 20.00 -13.27 9.81
CA VAL A 284 18.71 -12.66 10.05
C VAL A 284 18.40 -12.64 11.54
N ALA A 285 17.97 -11.48 12.05
CA ALA A 285 17.64 -11.30 13.46
C ALA A 285 16.52 -10.26 13.62
N GLN A 286 15.96 -10.15 14.81
CA GLN A 286 14.95 -9.14 15.14
C GLN A 286 15.49 -7.71 15.00
N ASP A 287 16.77 -7.50 15.22
CA ASP A 287 17.45 -6.22 15.11
C ASP A 287 18.94 -6.40 14.77
N LEU A 288 19.61 -5.29 14.48
CA LEU A 288 21.03 -5.33 14.11
C LEU A 288 21.92 -5.90 15.20
N SER A 289 21.57 -5.70 16.49
CA SER A 289 22.40 -6.28 17.57
C SER A 289 22.41 -7.80 17.53
N GLY A 290 21.31 -8.43 17.14
CA GLY A 290 21.24 -9.86 16.88
C GLY A 290 22.12 -10.29 15.70
N VAL A 291 22.04 -9.58 14.57
CA VAL A 291 22.89 -9.81 13.39
C VAL A 291 24.38 -9.70 13.76
N MET A 292 24.76 -8.66 14.50
CA MET A 292 26.14 -8.47 14.95
C MET A 292 26.62 -9.57 15.89
N ALA A 293 25.76 -10.03 16.80
CA ALA A 293 26.08 -11.13 17.71
C ALA A 293 26.29 -12.45 16.94
N ASP A 294 25.39 -12.77 15.99
CA ASP A 294 25.48 -13.97 15.17
C ASP A 294 26.72 -13.93 14.23
N TYR A 295 27.06 -12.76 13.70
CA TYR A 295 28.28 -12.52 12.93
C TYR A 295 29.52 -12.77 13.79
N MET A 296 29.56 -12.30 15.04
CA MET A 296 30.68 -12.55 15.94
C MET A 296 30.78 -14.02 16.34
N ASP A 297 29.67 -14.70 16.60
CA ASP A 297 29.64 -16.14 16.88
C ASP A 297 30.17 -16.96 15.68
N GLY A 298 29.74 -16.61 14.48
CA GLY A 298 30.22 -17.25 13.26
C GLY A 298 31.73 -17.11 13.04
N ARG A 299 32.34 -16.06 13.60
CA ARG A 299 33.80 -15.82 13.58
C ARG A 299 34.52 -16.31 14.83
N GLU A 300 33.87 -17.07 15.70
CA GLU A 300 34.43 -17.55 16.97
C GLU A 300 34.88 -16.40 17.90
N MET A 301 34.16 -15.29 17.87
CA MET A 301 34.43 -14.10 18.70
C MET A 301 33.30 -13.83 19.71
N GLY A 302 32.40 -14.76 19.91
CA GLY A 302 31.24 -14.62 20.79
C GLY A 302 31.57 -14.48 22.29
N ASP A 303 32.79 -14.88 22.69
CA ASP A 303 33.34 -14.69 24.04
C ASP A 303 33.53 -13.21 24.41
N LYS A 304 33.53 -12.29 23.43
CA LYS A 304 33.59 -10.85 23.66
C LYS A 304 32.22 -10.22 23.95
N LEU A 305 31.16 -10.99 23.82
CA LEU A 305 29.81 -10.55 24.07
C LEU A 305 29.35 -10.90 25.49
N VAL A 306 28.52 -10.04 26.04
CA VAL A 306 27.84 -10.22 27.31
C VAL A 306 26.34 -10.11 27.12
N GLU A 307 25.56 -10.86 27.90
CA GLU A 307 24.13 -10.68 27.95
C GLU A 307 23.82 -9.46 28.83
N ALA A 308 23.21 -8.46 28.26
CA ALA A 308 22.84 -7.24 28.93
C ALA A 308 21.32 -6.98 28.84
N ARG A 309 20.71 -6.67 29.98
CA ARG A 309 19.34 -6.13 30.03
C ARG A 309 19.42 -4.62 30.01
N LEU A 310 18.76 -4.01 29.02
CA LEU A 310 18.57 -2.56 28.93
C LEU A 310 17.14 -2.25 29.36
N THR A 311 16.98 -1.37 30.35
CA THR A 311 15.68 -0.95 30.89
C THR A 311 15.55 0.56 30.73
N VAL A 312 14.49 1.04 30.08
CA VAL A 312 14.20 2.46 29.95
C VAL A 312 13.14 2.85 30.97
N GLN A 313 13.41 3.91 31.72
CA GLN A 313 12.48 4.45 32.73
C GLN A 313 12.29 5.94 32.57
N GLY A 314 11.06 6.40 32.76
CA GLY A 314 10.68 7.79 32.92
C GLY A 314 9.89 7.96 34.23
N ASP A 315 10.31 8.84 35.12
CA ASP A 315 9.75 8.97 36.48
C ASP A 315 9.74 7.64 37.26
N GLY A 316 10.77 6.80 37.10
CA GLY A 316 10.87 5.50 37.74
C GLY A 316 9.85 4.47 37.22
N ARG A 317 9.21 4.71 36.08
CA ARG A 317 8.27 3.80 35.42
C ARG A 317 8.87 3.24 34.14
N PRO A 318 8.62 1.98 33.83
CA PRO A 318 9.08 1.41 32.57
C PRO A 318 8.43 2.12 31.37
N VAL A 319 9.21 2.33 30.31
CA VAL A 319 8.79 2.93 29.05
C VAL A 319 8.79 1.85 27.98
N ALA A 320 7.61 1.42 27.59
CA ALA A 320 7.41 0.45 26.52
C ALA A 320 7.61 1.08 25.14
N GLY A 321 8.13 0.31 24.18
CA GLY A 321 8.34 0.78 22.81
C GLY A 321 9.42 1.86 22.67
N ALA A 322 10.26 2.07 23.70
CA ALA A 322 11.40 2.98 23.62
C ALA A 322 12.45 2.38 22.68
N ARG A 323 12.95 3.20 21.76
CA ARG A 323 14.01 2.84 20.81
C ARG A 323 15.34 3.26 21.39
N ILE A 324 16.27 2.31 21.51
CA ILE A 324 17.61 2.53 22.08
C ILE A 324 18.62 2.32 20.96
N ALA A 325 19.15 3.40 20.39
CA ALA A 325 20.26 3.33 19.45
C ALA A 325 21.57 3.11 20.21
N MET A 326 22.28 2.02 19.85
CA MET A 326 23.49 1.55 20.53
C MET A 326 24.73 1.78 19.66
N LYS A 327 25.79 2.35 20.28
CA LYS A 327 27.12 2.46 19.68
C LYS A 327 28.15 1.97 20.66
N CYS A 328 28.94 0.95 20.29
CA CYS A 328 30.01 0.41 21.12
C CYS A 328 31.37 0.59 20.43
N GLY A 329 32.23 1.39 21.02
CA GLY A 329 33.40 1.92 20.33
C GLY A 329 33.00 2.83 19.16
N ASP A 330 33.52 2.53 17.97
CA ASP A 330 33.17 3.28 16.75
C ASP A 330 32.05 2.60 15.95
N GLU A 331 31.62 1.42 16.34
CA GLU A 331 30.63 0.60 15.61
C GLU A 331 29.20 0.83 16.09
N SER A 332 28.25 0.94 15.13
CA SER A 332 26.82 0.90 15.42
C SER A 332 26.39 -0.54 15.71
N TRP A 333 25.65 -0.72 16.80
CA TRP A 333 24.96 -1.96 17.15
C TRP A 333 23.46 -1.90 16.90
N GLY A 334 23.02 -0.89 16.12
CA GLY A 334 21.64 -0.69 15.71
C GLY A 334 20.77 -0.11 16.79
N THR A 335 19.47 -0.21 16.56
CA THR A 335 18.42 0.25 17.46
C THR A 335 17.62 -0.93 17.96
N VAL A 336 17.52 -1.07 19.27
CA VAL A 336 16.68 -2.09 19.90
C VAL A 336 15.43 -1.45 20.50
N VAL A 337 14.34 -2.19 20.60
CA VAL A 337 13.05 -1.69 21.07
C VAL A 337 12.67 -2.39 22.37
N THR A 338 12.26 -1.62 23.39
CA THR A 338 11.85 -2.18 24.67
C THR A 338 10.47 -2.84 24.58
N GLY A 339 10.30 -3.96 25.30
CA GLY A 339 9.00 -4.60 25.48
C GLY A 339 8.05 -3.84 26.42
N GLU A 340 6.90 -4.43 26.72
CA GLU A 340 5.87 -3.84 27.61
C GLU A 340 6.38 -3.55 29.02
N ASP A 341 7.37 -4.30 29.49
CA ASP A 341 8.04 -4.09 30.78
C ASP A 341 9.13 -3.00 30.74
N GLY A 342 9.25 -2.28 29.62
CA GLY A 342 10.26 -1.25 29.41
C GLY A 342 11.69 -1.80 29.27
N SER A 343 11.86 -3.09 29.06
CA SER A 343 13.19 -3.71 28.96
C SER A 343 13.39 -4.51 27.68
N VAL A 344 14.66 -4.72 27.33
CA VAL A 344 15.10 -5.60 26.24
C VAL A 344 16.39 -6.27 26.63
N VAL A 345 16.55 -7.55 26.30
CA VAL A 345 17.77 -8.33 26.57
C VAL A 345 18.49 -8.60 25.26
N ARG A 346 19.78 -8.24 25.20
CA ARG A 346 20.60 -8.47 23.99
C ARG A 346 22.01 -8.87 24.35
N ARG A 347 22.66 -9.58 23.44
CA ARG A 347 24.11 -9.88 23.51
C ARG A 347 24.86 -8.72 22.84
N LEU A 348 25.66 -8.05 23.63
CA LEU A 348 26.38 -6.81 23.24
C LEU A 348 27.85 -6.90 23.63
N PRO A 349 28.77 -6.13 23.02
CA PRO A 349 30.17 -6.14 23.42
C PRO A 349 30.35 -5.72 24.87
N SER A 350 31.18 -6.43 25.60
CA SER A 350 31.58 -6.03 26.95
C SER A 350 32.37 -4.70 26.94
N GLY A 351 32.09 -3.82 27.88
CA GLY A 351 32.80 -2.56 28.02
C GLY A 351 31.92 -1.32 27.81
N SER A 352 32.53 -0.21 27.41
CA SER A 352 31.81 1.08 27.31
C SER A 352 31.04 1.21 26.00
N CYS A 353 29.74 1.47 26.10
CA CYS A 353 28.86 1.79 24.99
C CYS A 353 28.11 3.11 25.20
N GLU A 354 27.62 3.68 24.13
CA GLU A 354 26.75 4.85 24.12
C GLU A 354 25.34 4.40 23.74
N ALA A 355 24.35 4.84 24.52
CA ALA A 355 22.95 4.56 24.31
C ALA A 355 22.18 5.88 24.12
N THR A 356 21.50 6.04 23.00
CA THR A 356 20.58 7.17 22.74
C THR A 356 19.17 6.64 22.69
N VAL A 357 18.32 7.15 23.57
CA VAL A 357 16.92 6.72 23.64
C VAL A 357 16.04 7.68 22.88
N SER A 358 15.06 7.15 22.16
CA SER A 358 13.95 7.91 21.60
C SER A 358 12.60 7.27 21.94
N VAL A 359 11.59 8.10 22.19
CA VAL A 359 10.22 7.65 22.48
C VAL A 359 9.26 8.51 21.65
N ALA A 360 8.46 7.87 20.81
CA ALA A 360 7.51 8.54 19.92
C ALA A 360 8.13 9.74 19.16
N GLY A 361 9.35 9.58 18.65
CA GLY A 361 10.10 10.60 17.91
C GLY A 361 10.84 11.63 18.76
N GLN A 362 10.63 11.67 20.07
CA GLN A 362 11.39 12.53 20.98
C GLN A 362 12.72 11.88 21.33
N ASN A 363 13.84 12.53 21.01
CA ASN A 363 15.20 12.07 21.35
C ASN A 363 15.64 12.61 22.73
N PHE A 364 16.32 11.73 23.49
CA PHE A 364 16.88 12.07 24.79
C PHE A 364 18.41 12.09 24.75
N ALA A 365 19.01 12.71 25.76
CA ALA A 365 20.45 12.84 25.84
C ALA A 365 21.13 11.45 25.85
N MET A 366 22.22 11.33 25.11
CA MET A 366 23.03 10.13 25.06
C MET A 366 23.57 9.80 26.45
N GLN A 367 23.48 8.52 26.82
CA GLN A 367 23.98 7.97 28.09
C GLN A 367 25.13 7.00 27.83
N LYS A 368 26.18 7.09 28.62
CA LYS A 368 27.27 6.11 28.60
C LYS A 368 26.99 5.00 29.58
N ILE A 369 27.07 3.77 29.12
CA ILE A 369 26.89 2.58 29.94
C ILE A 369 28.13 1.69 29.82
N VAL A 370 28.40 0.92 30.89
CA VAL A 370 29.46 -0.07 30.86
C VAL A 370 28.82 -1.43 30.94
N LEU A 371 28.84 -2.15 29.83
CA LEU A 371 28.22 -3.47 29.72
C LEU A 371 29.06 -4.52 30.38
N ALA A 372 28.45 -5.30 31.26
CA ALA A 372 29.04 -6.43 31.95
C ALA A 372 28.07 -7.62 31.91
N ASP A 373 28.57 -8.81 32.12
CA ASP A 373 27.82 -10.05 32.04
C ASP A 373 26.61 -10.06 32.99
N ASN A 374 25.45 -10.44 32.48
CA ASN A 374 24.17 -10.43 33.18
C ASN A 374 23.82 -9.09 33.85
N GLY A 375 24.36 -7.98 33.30
CA GLY A 375 24.12 -6.62 33.79
C GLY A 375 22.71 -6.14 33.47
N ASN A 376 22.08 -5.46 34.46
CA ASN A 376 20.89 -4.65 34.21
C ASN A 376 21.28 -3.19 34.17
N HIS A 377 21.06 -2.53 33.01
CA HIS A 377 21.43 -1.15 32.74
C HIS A 377 20.18 -0.33 32.62
N VAL A 378 19.97 0.60 33.56
CA VAL A 378 18.80 1.50 33.55
C VAL A 378 19.15 2.77 32.83
N LEU A 379 18.37 3.10 31.82
CA LEU A 379 18.43 4.36 31.05
C LEU A 379 17.30 5.26 31.55
N GLU A 380 17.67 6.22 32.37
CA GLU A 380 16.69 7.17 32.95
C GLU A 380 16.43 8.33 32.02
N LEU A 381 15.15 8.58 31.76
CA LEU A 381 14.68 9.72 30.98
C LEU A 381 14.18 10.81 31.92
N ALA A 382 15.10 11.60 32.47
CA ALA A 382 14.83 12.56 33.53
C ALA A 382 13.76 13.61 33.20
N GLU A 383 13.57 13.93 31.91
CA GLU A 383 12.60 14.92 31.43
C GLU A 383 11.38 14.28 30.77
N TYR A 384 11.24 12.94 30.84
CA TYR A 384 10.11 12.23 30.26
C TYR A 384 9.12 11.83 31.34
N HIS A 385 7.98 12.52 31.34
CA HIS A 385 6.92 12.32 32.31
C HIS A 385 5.67 11.79 31.59
N PRO A 386 5.62 10.48 31.28
CA PRO A 386 4.54 9.94 30.46
C PRO A 386 3.21 9.87 31.20
N GLY A 387 2.14 10.00 30.43
CA GLY A 387 0.78 9.63 30.79
C GLY A 387 0.14 8.81 29.66
N ILE A 388 -1.07 8.37 29.87
CA ILE A 388 -1.80 7.54 28.92
C ILE A 388 -2.99 8.31 28.40
N ALA A 389 -3.10 8.44 27.08
CA ALA A 389 -4.31 8.84 26.38
C ALA A 389 -5.18 7.61 26.08
N SER A 390 -6.44 7.64 26.48
CA SER A 390 -7.46 6.63 26.22
C SER A 390 -8.61 7.30 25.48
N ILE A 391 -8.68 7.12 24.16
CA ILE A 391 -9.65 7.80 23.31
C ILE A 391 -10.69 6.81 22.83
N THR A 392 -11.95 7.20 22.93
CA THR A 392 -13.08 6.45 22.38
C THR A 392 -13.83 7.33 21.38
N VAL A 393 -13.95 6.85 20.16
CA VAL A 393 -14.67 7.51 19.07
C VAL A 393 -15.95 6.74 18.77
N THR A 394 -17.05 7.45 18.70
CA THR A 394 -18.36 6.90 18.33
C THR A 394 -19.05 7.79 17.30
N ASP A 395 -20.07 7.26 16.65
CA ASP A 395 -21.03 8.08 15.94
C ASP A 395 -21.99 8.80 16.92
N ALA A 396 -22.94 9.53 16.39
CA ALA A 396 -23.95 10.26 17.18
C ALA A 396 -24.88 9.35 17.99
N GLU A 397 -25.07 8.09 17.54
CA GLU A 397 -25.86 7.06 18.20
C GLU A 397 -25.08 6.28 19.26
N GLY A 398 -23.79 6.56 19.43
CA GLY A 398 -22.90 5.91 20.41
C GLY A 398 -22.31 4.59 19.93
N ARG A 399 -22.41 4.26 18.64
CA ARG A 399 -21.78 3.08 18.04
C ARG A 399 -20.32 3.39 17.77
N ALA A 400 -19.42 2.46 18.08
CA ALA A 400 -18.01 2.58 17.75
C ALA A 400 -17.82 2.51 16.23
N ILE A 401 -17.01 3.42 15.69
CA ILE A 401 -16.72 3.52 14.24
C ILE A 401 -15.22 3.58 13.99
N PRO A 402 -14.74 3.17 12.80
CA PRO A 402 -13.38 3.45 12.39
C PRO A 402 -13.11 4.95 12.42
N ALA A 403 -11.87 5.35 12.69
CA ALA A 403 -11.55 6.78 12.73
C ALA A 403 -10.06 7.04 12.58
N LYS A 404 -9.73 8.24 12.12
CA LYS A 404 -8.41 8.84 12.14
C LYS A 404 -8.34 9.87 13.26
N ILE A 405 -7.29 9.80 14.07
CA ILE A 405 -7.05 10.72 15.19
C ILE A 405 -5.67 11.33 14.99
N GLU A 406 -5.61 12.63 14.82
CA GLU A 406 -4.36 13.39 14.74
C GLU A 406 -4.00 14.00 16.08
N PHE A 407 -2.73 13.92 16.44
CA PHE A 407 -2.15 14.50 17.66
C PHE A 407 -1.14 15.58 17.29
N LYS A 408 -1.41 16.80 17.70
CA LYS A 408 -0.45 17.93 17.59
C LYS A 408 -0.12 18.45 18.98
N GLY A 409 1.16 18.40 19.37
CA GLY A 409 1.62 18.95 20.62
C GLY A 409 1.51 20.47 20.63
N ASN A 410 1.06 21.04 21.73
CA ASN A 410 0.89 22.47 21.93
C ASN A 410 2.07 23.05 22.73
N ASP A 411 2.45 24.28 22.46
CA ASP A 411 3.53 25.03 23.13
C ASP A 411 4.87 24.23 23.14
N LYS A 412 5.25 23.72 24.32
CA LYS A 412 6.46 22.93 24.52
C LYS A 412 6.25 21.43 24.45
N THR A 413 4.99 20.98 24.28
CA THR A 413 4.66 19.57 24.17
C THR A 413 5.09 19.06 22.80
N PRO A 414 5.91 18.01 22.71
CA PRO A 414 6.32 17.50 21.41
C PRO A 414 5.13 16.82 20.71
N THR A 415 5.00 17.06 19.41
CA THR A 415 4.13 16.25 18.55
C THR A 415 4.73 14.85 18.45
N PRO A 416 3.96 13.77 18.71
CA PRO A 416 4.48 12.43 18.63
C PRO A 416 4.82 12.04 17.19
N ASN A 417 5.80 11.16 17.03
CA ASN A 417 6.06 10.44 15.80
C ASN A 417 6.31 8.97 16.15
N TRP A 418 5.31 8.14 15.92
CA TRP A 418 5.38 6.72 16.29
C TRP A 418 6.03 5.83 15.25
N GLY A 419 5.99 6.22 13.98
CA GLY A 419 6.49 5.38 12.90
C GLY A 419 6.56 6.07 11.55
N PRO A 420 6.97 5.34 10.51
CA PRO A 420 7.05 5.86 9.15
C PRO A 420 5.66 6.15 8.55
N GLU A 421 5.64 6.81 7.41
CA GLU A 421 4.40 7.09 6.68
C GLU A 421 3.67 5.83 6.17
N THR A 422 4.36 4.70 6.20
CA THR A 422 3.89 3.37 5.78
C THR A 422 3.45 2.47 6.93
N ALA A 423 3.54 2.94 8.17
CA ALA A 423 3.08 2.22 9.35
C ALA A 423 1.56 1.92 9.31
N GLU A 424 1.07 1.02 10.16
CA GLU A 424 -0.32 0.57 10.14
C GLU A 424 -1.26 1.44 10.99
N HIS A 425 -1.19 1.27 12.33
CA HIS A 425 -2.11 1.89 13.28
C HIS A 425 -1.63 3.27 13.75
N PHE A 426 -0.33 3.40 13.98
CA PHE A 426 0.30 4.62 14.43
C PHE A 426 1.29 5.09 13.36
N VAL A 427 0.90 6.12 12.62
CA VAL A 427 1.59 6.61 11.43
C VAL A 427 1.98 8.05 11.67
N GLN A 428 3.27 8.32 11.89
CA GLN A 428 3.74 9.64 12.31
C GLN A 428 2.96 10.14 13.56
N ASN A 429 2.16 11.20 13.43
CA ASN A 429 1.34 11.75 14.50
C ASN A 429 -0.15 11.34 14.40
N LEU A 430 -0.47 10.36 13.58
CA LEU A 430 -1.82 9.82 13.44
C LEU A 430 -1.99 8.50 14.18
N ALA A 431 -3.17 8.28 14.69
CA ALA A 431 -3.65 6.97 15.11
C ALA A 431 -4.89 6.58 14.30
N TYR A 432 -4.84 5.45 13.61
CA TYR A 432 -5.98 4.83 12.96
C TYR A 432 -6.59 3.75 13.83
N THR A 433 -7.91 3.69 13.90
CA THR A 433 -8.62 2.68 14.66
C THR A 433 -9.76 2.05 13.85
N ALA A 434 -9.87 0.73 13.91
CA ALA A 434 -10.98 -0.01 13.30
C ALA A 434 -12.25 -0.04 14.16
N ASN A 435 -12.10 0.16 15.47
CA ASN A 435 -13.18 -0.03 16.46
C ASN A 435 -13.40 1.18 17.37
N GLY A 436 -12.96 2.36 16.95
CA GLY A 436 -13.12 3.60 17.67
C GLY A 436 -12.31 3.73 18.95
N ARG A 437 -11.34 2.86 19.21
CA ARG A 437 -10.56 2.89 20.45
C ARG A 437 -9.07 3.04 20.19
N VAL A 438 -8.47 4.00 20.85
CA VAL A 438 -7.02 4.22 20.84
C VAL A 438 -6.53 4.38 22.26
N ARG A 439 -5.47 3.66 22.60
CA ARG A 439 -4.77 3.80 23.86
C ARG A 439 -3.27 3.89 23.57
N THR A 440 -2.68 5.00 23.97
CA THR A 440 -1.25 5.25 23.71
C THR A 440 -0.62 6.02 24.86
N GLU A 441 0.68 5.80 25.07
CA GLU A 441 1.49 6.59 25.96
C GLU A 441 1.94 7.87 25.26
N LEU A 442 1.90 8.99 25.96
CA LEU A 442 2.30 10.31 25.47
C LEU A 442 3.09 11.05 26.54
N ALA A 443 3.99 11.90 26.14
CA ALA A 443 4.60 12.87 27.04
C ALA A 443 3.52 13.71 27.71
N ALA A 444 3.69 14.05 28.98
CA ALA A 444 2.76 14.95 29.68
C ALA A 444 2.77 16.34 29.01
N GLY A 445 1.60 16.88 28.78
CA GLY A 445 1.44 18.18 28.13
C GLY A 445 0.07 18.36 27.52
N GLU A 446 -0.07 19.40 26.72
CA GLU A 446 -1.30 19.72 26.00
C GLU A 446 -1.18 19.34 24.53
N TYR A 447 -2.24 18.72 24.02
CA TYR A 447 -2.35 18.31 22.62
C TYR A 447 -3.64 18.87 22.02
N ASP A 448 -3.54 19.37 20.81
CA ASP A 448 -4.67 19.56 19.92
C ASP A 448 -4.97 18.23 19.23
N ILE A 449 -6.22 17.80 19.32
CA ILE A 449 -6.69 16.53 18.80
C ILE A 449 -7.71 16.80 17.71
N THR A 450 -7.48 16.23 16.53
CA THR A 450 -8.46 16.21 15.44
C THR A 450 -8.94 14.79 15.24
N VAL A 451 -10.26 14.57 15.31
CA VAL A 451 -10.88 13.26 15.04
C VAL A 451 -11.75 13.37 13.80
N SER A 452 -11.55 12.46 12.84
CA SER A 452 -12.27 12.48 11.57
C SER A 452 -12.61 11.05 11.08
N HIS A 453 -13.61 10.98 10.20
CA HIS A 453 -14.05 9.76 9.52
C HIS A 453 -14.55 10.09 8.11
N GLY A 454 -13.68 10.73 7.31
CA GLY A 454 -13.99 11.14 5.95
C GLY A 454 -14.99 12.29 5.81
N PRO A 455 -15.30 12.71 4.58
CA PRO A 455 -16.05 13.93 4.30
C PRO A 455 -17.56 13.83 4.52
N GLU A 456 -18.12 12.66 4.79
CA GLU A 456 -19.54 12.53 5.18
C GLU A 456 -19.80 12.89 6.64
N TYR A 457 -18.71 13.01 7.42
CA TYR A 457 -18.75 13.28 8.85
C TYR A 457 -18.15 14.65 9.17
N ASN A 458 -18.72 15.30 10.17
CA ASN A 458 -18.02 16.42 10.81
C ASN A 458 -16.73 15.93 11.44
N ALA A 459 -15.68 16.72 11.36
CA ALA A 459 -14.50 16.53 12.19
C ALA A 459 -14.70 17.19 13.56
N GLU A 460 -14.15 16.57 14.60
CA GLU A 460 -14.15 17.13 15.94
C GLU A 460 -12.76 17.64 16.30
N PHE A 461 -12.68 18.90 16.70
CA PHE A 461 -11.45 19.58 17.09
C PHE A 461 -11.50 19.83 18.59
N THR A 462 -10.64 19.16 19.34
CA THR A 462 -10.66 19.21 20.80
C THR A 462 -9.23 19.25 21.38
N LYS A 463 -9.13 19.35 22.69
CA LYS A 463 -7.85 19.35 23.41
C LYS A 463 -7.76 18.18 24.36
N LEU A 464 -6.56 17.68 24.54
CA LEU A 464 -6.23 16.64 25.51
C LEU A 464 -5.06 17.11 26.38
N THR A 465 -5.27 17.15 27.69
CA THR A 465 -4.19 17.41 28.65
C THR A 465 -3.73 16.11 29.29
N VAL A 466 -2.57 15.63 28.88
CA VAL A 466 -1.95 14.43 29.43
C VAL A 466 -1.21 14.79 30.71
N GLN A 467 -1.54 14.09 31.81
CA GLN A 467 -0.91 14.30 33.11
C GLN A 467 0.09 13.17 33.43
N PRO A 468 1.22 13.49 34.06
CA PRO A 468 2.23 12.48 34.42
C PRO A 468 1.60 11.30 35.19
N GLY A 469 1.85 10.11 34.71
CA GLY A 469 1.45 8.85 35.35
C GLY A 469 -0.05 8.61 35.46
N LYS A 470 -0.88 9.36 34.76
CA LYS A 470 -2.34 9.17 34.76
C LYS A 470 -2.85 8.71 33.41
N THR A 471 -3.93 7.97 33.43
CA THR A 471 -4.75 7.75 32.26
C THR A 471 -5.75 8.88 32.13
N VAL A 472 -5.82 9.49 30.96
CA VAL A 472 -6.78 10.54 30.62
C VAL A 472 -7.73 9.98 29.58
N ASP A 473 -9.01 9.91 29.91
CA ASP A 473 -10.06 9.43 29.02
C ASP A 473 -10.63 10.60 28.21
N LEU A 474 -10.68 10.44 26.88
CA LEU A 474 -11.34 11.35 25.95
C LEU A 474 -12.42 10.60 25.19
N LYS A 475 -13.65 11.07 25.24
CA LYS A 475 -14.76 10.51 24.46
C LYS A 475 -15.17 11.52 23.40
N VAL A 476 -15.19 11.09 22.17
CA VAL A 476 -15.54 11.91 21.01
C VAL A 476 -16.69 11.24 20.26
N ALA A 477 -17.73 12.00 19.99
CA ALA A 477 -18.82 11.58 19.12
C ALA A 477 -18.77 12.45 17.86
N ILE A 478 -18.64 11.82 16.70
CA ILE A 478 -18.65 12.51 15.41
C ILE A 478 -19.93 12.18 14.65
N ALA A 479 -20.56 13.21 14.10
CA ALA A 479 -21.86 13.07 13.44
C ALA A 479 -21.70 12.94 11.94
N ARG A 480 -22.36 11.96 11.32
CA ARG A 480 -22.61 11.92 9.88
C ARG A 480 -23.60 13.05 9.56
N VAL A 481 -23.20 13.97 8.72
CA VAL A 481 -23.98 15.17 8.35
C VAL A 481 -24.28 15.24 6.85
N ILE A 482 -23.63 14.40 6.07
CA ILE A 482 -23.87 14.21 4.65
C ILE A 482 -24.67 12.93 4.47
N GLU A 483 -25.85 13.07 3.91
CA GLU A 483 -26.68 11.92 3.56
C GLU A 483 -26.45 11.57 2.09
N THR A 484 -26.12 10.33 1.83
CA THR A 484 -25.80 9.82 0.47
C THR A 484 -26.73 8.67 0.06
N PRO A 485 -28.06 8.81 0.17
CA PRO A 485 -28.99 7.72 -0.03
C PRO A 485 -28.86 7.14 -1.45
N GLY A 486 -28.54 5.85 -1.53
CA GLY A 486 -28.36 5.19 -2.82
C GLY A 486 -27.06 5.54 -3.52
N TRP A 487 -26.02 5.96 -2.79
CA TRP A 487 -24.67 6.20 -3.28
C TRP A 487 -23.66 5.68 -2.29
N VAL A 488 -22.63 5.02 -2.79
CA VAL A 488 -21.54 4.40 -2.03
C VAL A 488 -20.24 5.12 -2.32
N SER A 489 -19.54 5.52 -1.27
CA SER A 489 -18.22 6.14 -1.34
C SER A 489 -17.18 5.09 -1.72
N ALA A 490 -16.36 5.35 -2.74
CA ALA A 490 -15.39 4.38 -3.26
C ALA A 490 -14.07 5.04 -3.67
N ASP A 491 -13.01 4.21 -3.68
CA ASP A 491 -11.71 4.51 -4.27
C ASP A 491 -11.26 3.28 -5.06
N PHE A 492 -11.07 3.43 -6.37
CA PHE A 492 -10.78 2.31 -7.27
C PHE A 492 -9.30 2.11 -7.52
N HIS A 493 -8.42 2.89 -6.85
CA HIS A 493 -6.99 2.82 -7.09
C HIS A 493 -6.19 3.04 -5.82
N SER A 494 -5.62 1.97 -5.27
CA SER A 494 -4.76 2.04 -4.10
C SER A 494 -3.82 0.83 -4.00
N HIS A 495 -2.64 1.04 -3.40
CA HIS A 495 -1.55 0.08 -3.34
C HIS A 495 -1.13 -0.23 -1.91
N SER A 496 -0.46 -1.36 -1.76
CA SER A 496 0.21 -1.81 -0.54
C SER A 496 1.43 -2.68 -0.89
N SER A 497 2.08 -3.29 0.09
CA SER A 497 3.34 -4.01 -0.11
C SER A 497 3.34 -5.06 -1.24
N PRO A 498 2.24 -5.79 -1.54
CA PRO A 498 2.25 -6.72 -2.67
C PRO A 498 2.51 -6.08 -4.04
N SER A 499 2.36 -4.77 -4.17
CA SER A 499 2.70 -4.01 -5.39
C SER A 499 4.22 -3.95 -5.66
N GLY A 500 5.05 -4.00 -4.61
CA GLY A 500 6.51 -3.99 -4.71
C GLY A 500 7.14 -2.59 -4.86
N ASP A 501 6.38 -1.54 -5.02
CA ASP A 501 6.81 -0.14 -5.00
C ASP A 501 6.21 0.64 -3.83
N ASN A 502 5.50 -0.05 -2.97
CA ASN A 502 4.90 0.42 -1.73
C ASN A 502 5.43 -0.41 -0.56
N THR A 503 5.72 0.25 0.55
CA THR A 503 6.22 -0.39 1.77
C THR A 503 5.15 -0.47 2.88
N GLY A 504 3.95 0.07 2.66
CA GLY A 504 2.81 -0.04 3.58
C GLY A 504 2.14 -1.41 3.51
N SER A 505 1.83 -2.01 4.65
CA SER A 505 1.13 -3.28 4.65
C SER A 505 -0.29 -3.17 4.08
N GLN A 506 -0.77 -4.25 3.48
CA GLN A 506 -2.15 -4.34 2.98
C GLN A 506 -3.18 -4.15 4.12
N ARG A 507 -2.87 -4.63 5.31
CA ARG A 507 -3.68 -4.40 6.50
C ARG A 507 -3.77 -2.93 6.89
N GLY A 508 -2.66 -2.21 6.81
CA GLY A 508 -2.62 -0.76 7.04
C GLY A 508 -3.43 0.02 6.01
N ARG A 509 -3.38 -0.40 4.73
CA ARG A 509 -4.20 0.18 3.66
C ARG A 509 -5.70 0.04 3.95
N VAL A 510 -6.15 -1.16 4.30
CA VAL A 510 -7.56 -1.41 4.65
C VAL A 510 -8.01 -0.55 5.83
N LEU A 511 -7.19 -0.43 6.86
CA LEU A 511 -7.48 0.41 8.02
C LEU A 511 -7.57 1.90 7.64
N ASN A 512 -6.68 2.37 6.77
CA ASN A 512 -6.68 3.75 6.28
C ASN A 512 -7.94 4.05 5.45
N LEU A 513 -8.32 3.18 4.52
CA LEU A 513 -9.54 3.30 3.72
C LEU A 513 -10.79 3.39 4.62
N ALA A 514 -10.93 2.44 5.56
CA ALA A 514 -12.08 2.41 6.47
C ALA A 514 -12.12 3.63 7.39
N ALA A 515 -10.97 4.14 7.86
CA ALA A 515 -10.92 5.34 8.70
C ALA A 515 -11.34 6.61 7.95
N GLU A 516 -11.25 6.62 6.63
CA GLU A 516 -11.71 7.70 5.75
C GLU A 516 -13.13 7.49 5.19
N ASN A 517 -13.88 6.52 5.71
CA ASN A 517 -15.22 6.15 5.23
C ASN A 517 -15.25 5.87 3.72
N VAL A 518 -14.28 5.11 3.23
CA VAL A 518 -14.32 4.52 1.89
C VAL A 518 -15.05 3.20 2.02
N GLU A 519 -16.31 3.16 1.56
CA GLU A 519 -17.21 2.04 1.77
C GLU A 519 -16.99 0.89 0.77
N PHE A 520 -16.37 1.21 -0.37
CA PHE A 520 -16.02 0.20 -1.38
C PHE A 520 -14.65 0.50 -1.99
N ALA A 521 -13.75 -0.47 -1.93
CA ALA A 521 -12.46 -0.40 -2.64
C ALA A 521 -12.09 -1.76 -3.22
N PRO A 522 -11.89 -1.89 -4.54
CA PRO A 522 -11.22 -3.05 -5.12
C PRO A 522 -9.75 -3.07 -4.65
N CYS A 523 -9.18 -4.25 -4.57
CA CYS A 523 -7.76 -4.40 -4.33
C CYS A 523 -7.03 -4.30 -5.68
N THR A 524 -6.20 -3.27 -5.88
CA THR A 524 -5.59 -2.93 -7.18
C THR A 524 -4.07 -2.92 -7.12
N GLU A 525 -3.47 -3.98 -6.57
CA GLU A 525 -2.03 -4.14 -6.51
C GLU A 525 -1.40 -4.28 -7.91
N HIS A 526 -0.19 -3.76 -8.09
CA HIS A 526 0.54 -3.85 -9.35
C HIS A 526 0.81 -5.28 -9.79
N ASN A 527 0.38 -5.62 -10.99
CA ASN A 527 0.67 -6.88 -11.69
C ASN A 527 0.32 -8.15 -10.89
N ARG A 528 -0.51 -8.04 -9.87
CA ARG A 528 -0.92 -9.13 -8.99
C ARG A 528 -2.40 -9.02 -8.66
N ILE A 529 -3.16 -10.07 -8.92
CA ILE A 529 -4.52 -10.16 -8.37
C ILE A 529 -4.41 -10.40 -6.87
N SER A 530 -5.07 -9.57 -6.09
CA SER A 530 -5.09 -9.66 -4.63
C SER A 530 -6.48 -9.31 -4.06
N THR A 531 -6.64 -9.35 -2.74
CA THR A 531 -7.91 -9.06 -2.06
C THR A 531 -7.70 -8.51 -0.67
N TYR A 532 -8.60 -7.62 -0.23
CA TYR A 532 -8.62 -7.08 1.14
C TYR A 532 -9.50 -7.89 2.11
N ILE A 533 -10.19 -8.94 1.64
CA ILE A 533 -11.21 -9.68 2.41
C ILE A 533 -10.70 -10.17 3.76
N ASP A 534 -9.50 -10.77 3.81
CA ASP A 534 -8.98 -11.34 5.04
C ASP A 534 -8.62 -10.25 6.06
N HIS A 535 -8.13 -9.10 5.61
CA HIS A 535 -7.82 -7.95 6.47
C HIS A 535 -9.09 -7.27 6.98
N ILE A 536 -10.11 -7.11 6.13
CA ILE A 536 -11.43 -6.58 6.53
C ILE A 536 -12.02 -7.43 7.66
N LYS A 537 -12.03 -8.76 7.49
CA LYS A 537 -12.49 -9.70 8.51
C LYS A 537 -11.67 -9.66 9.79
N ALA A 538 -10.34 -9.69 9.68
CA ALA A 538 -9.45 -9.67 10.84
C ALA A 538 -9.56 -8.38 11.65
N LEU A 539 -9.93 -7.28 11.02
CA LEU A 539 -10.15 -5.98 11.66
C LEU A 539 -11.61 -5.77 12.11
N GLY A 540 -12.54 -6.66 11.74
CA GLY A 540 -13.98 -6.52 12.03
C GLY A 540 -14.64 -5.37 11.28
N LEU A 541 -14.18 -5.10 10.05
CA LEU A 541 -14.60 -3.96 9.24
C LEU A 541 -15.70 -4.28 8.22
N GLU A 542 -16.24 -5.52 8.21
CA GLU A 542 -17.33 -5.89 7.30
C GLU A 542 -18.57 -4.96 7.38
N PRO A 543 -18.90 -4.34 8.51
CA PRO A 543 -20.00 -3.36 8.55
C PRO A 543 -19.66 -2.00 7.93
N PHE A 544 -18.40 -1.74 7.62
CA PHE A 544 -17.92 -0.43 7.18
C PHE A 544 -17.34 -0.41 5.78
N MET A 545 -16.96 -1.57 5.24
CA MET A 545 -16.26 -1.63 3.96
C MET A 545 -16.49 -2.94 3.22
N ALA A 546 -16.79 -2.84 1.93
CA ALA A 546 -16.79 -3.94 0.98
C ALA A 546 -15.57 -3.86 0.05
N THR A 547 -15.19 -4.99 -0.52
CA THR A 547 -14.07 -5.10 -1.45
C THR A 547 -14.30 -6.16 -2.51
N VAL A 548 -13.51 -6.10 -3.57
CA VAL A 548 -13.45 -7.13 -4.61
C VAL A 548 -12.00 -7.34 -5.06
N SER A 549 -11.69 -8.55 -5.49
CA SER A 549 -10.37 -8.84 -6.04
C SER A 549 -10.18 -8.16 -7.39
N GLY A 550 -9.05 -7.52 -7.56
CA GLY A 550 -8.66 -6.84 -8.77
C GLY A 550 -7.14 -6.75 -8.88
N MET A 551 -6.67 -5.90 -9.77
CA MET A 551 -5.25 -5.55 -9.93
C MET A 551 -5.14 -4.26 -10.73
N GLU A 552 -3.98 -3.61 -10.64
CA GLU A 552 -3.47 -2.73 -11.69
C GLU A 552 -2.50 -3.52 -12.57
N LEU A 553 -2.81 -3.67 -13.85
CA LEU A 553 -1.87 -4.25 -14.81
C LEU A 553 -0.98 -3.15 -15.36
N THR A 554 0.25 -3.11 -14.82
CA THR A 554 1.22 -2.03 -15.01
C THR A 554 2.29 -2.48 -15.99
N GLY A 555 2.25 -1.95 -17.18
CA GLY A 555 3.18 -2.25 -18.27
C GLY A 555 3.91 -1.03 -18.80
N THR A 556 4.71 -1.23 -19.82
CA THR A 556 5.33 -0.17 -20.61
C THR A 556 4.62 -0.06 -21.96
N PRO A 557 4.51 1.14 -22.54
CA PRO A 557 5.05 2.42 -22.08
C PRO A 557 4.23 3.08 -20.98
N LEU A 558 4.91 3.77 -20.09
CA LEU A 558 4.32 4.55 -19.02
C LEU A 558 3.91 5.95 -19.52
N PRO A 559 2.84 6.59 -18.99
CA PRO A 559 1.87 6.09 -18.02
C PRO A 559 0.66 5.41 -18.67
N LEU A 560 0.57 5.31 -19.98
CA LEU A 560 -0.63 4.81 -20.67
C LEU A 560 -0.95 3.35 -20.38
N ASN A 561 0.08 2.53 -20.21
CA ASN A 561 -0.11 1.08 -20.11
C ASN A 561 -0.33 0.61 -18.67
N HIS A 562 -1.11 1.41 -17.91
CA HIS A 562 -1.58 1.11 -16.55
C HIS A 562 -3.11 1.03 -16.56
N GLN A 563 -3.65 -0.13 -16.21
CA GLN A 563 -5.10 -0.34 -16.16
C GLN A 563 -5.52 -1.05 -14.88
N ASN A 564 -6.40 -0.41 -14.12
CA ASN A 564 -7.13 -1.10 -13.06
C ASN A 564 -8.25 -1.95 -13.63
N VAL A 565 -8.38 -3.17 -13.11
CA VAL A 565 -9.41 -4.10 -13.54
C VAL A 565 -9.96 -4.91 -12.39
N PHE A 566 -11.30 -4.98 -12.30
CA PHE A 566 -12.04 -5.79 -11.35
C PHE A 566 -13.47 -6.07 -11.85
N PRO A 567 -14.16 -7.13 -11.36
CA PRO A 567 -13.65 -8.20 -10.51
C PRO A 567 -12.77 -9.19 -11.28
N LEU A 568 -11.81 -9.78 -10.59
CA LEU A 568 -10.96 -10.84 -11.10
C LEU A 568 -10.96 -12.06 -10.18
N VAL A 569 -10.70 -13.23 -10.74
CA VAL A 569 -10.60 -14.47 -9.98
C VAL A 569 -9.24 -14.55 -9.30
N TYR A 570 -9.20 -14.29 -8.00
CA TYR A 570 -7.99 -14.46 -7.19
C TYR A 570 -7.65 -15.93 -7.00
N ARG A 571 -6.41 -16.29 -7.35
CA ARG A 571 -5.86 -17.64 -7.11
C ARG A 571 -4.75 -17.51 -6.08
N PRO A 572 -5.08 -17.63 -4.78
CA PRO A 572 -4.13 -17.40 -3.71
C PRO A 572 -2.90 -18.29 -3.82
N ARG A 573 -1.76 -17.77 -3.43
CA ARG A 573 -0.49 -18.52 -3.36
C ARG A 573 -0.04 -19.10 -4.71
N THR A 574 -0.45 -18.47 -5.80
CA THR A 574 0.04 -18.76 -7.16
C THR A 574 0.77 -17.55 -7.71
N GLN A 575 1.53 -17.73 -8.79
CA GLN A 575 2.24 -16.62 -9.43
C GLN A 575 1.28 -15.47 -9.71
N ASP A 576 1.62 -14.29 -9.17
CA ASP A 576 0.89 -13.02 -9.31
C ASP A 576 -0.63 -13.14 -8.99
N GLY A 577 -1.02 -14.10 -8.12
CA GLY A 577 -2.43 -14.36 -7.79
C GLY A 577 -3.25 -14.84 -9.00
N GLY A 578 -2.61 -15.28 -10.09
CA GLY A 578 -3.23 -15.70 -11.33
C GLY A 578 -3.46 -14.55 -12.33
N ALA A 579 -2.74 -13.44 -12.20
CA ALA A 579 -2.82 -12.30 -13.12
C ALA A 579 -2.35 -12.61 -14.54
N PRO A 580 -2.86 -11.88 -15.56
CA PRO A 580 -2.26 -11.88 -16.89
C PRO A 580 -0.90 -11.18 -16.87
N VAL A 581 -0.06 -11.49 -17.86
CA VAL A 581 1.17 -10.76 -18.09
C VAL A 581 0.94 -9.49 -18.90
N THR A 582 1.75 -8.48 -18.68
CA THR A 582 1.75 -7.21 -19.42
C THR A 582 2.07 -7.41 -20.90
N ASP A 583 1.80 -6.40 -21.70
CA ASP A 583 2.18 -6.34 -23.11
C ASP A 583 2.67 -4.92 -23.44
N VAL A 584 3.59 -4.80 -24.39
CA VAL A 584 4.09 -3.49 -24.84
C VAL A 584 3.07 -2.72 -25.69
N SER A 585 2.06 -3.42 -26.23
CA SER A 585 0.91 -2.81 -26.88
C SER A 585 -0.23 -2.63 -25.87
N PRO A 586 -0.61 -1.41 -25.54
CA PRO A 586 -1.73 -1.17 -24.62
C PRO A 586 -3.05 -1.78 -25.10
N GLU A 587 -3.31 -1.79 -26.40
CA GLU A 587 -4.49 -2.45 -26.95
C GLU A 587 -4.48 -3.97 -26.71
N THR A 588 -3.34 -4.63 -26.98
CA THR A 588 -3.19 -6.05 -26.70
C THR A 588 -3.32 -6.34 -25.21
N GLN A 589 -2.78 -5.47 -24.36
CA GLN A 589 -2.92 -5.58 -22.91
C GLN A 589 -4.39 -5.49 -22.50
N MET A 590 -5.12 -4.48 -22.95
CA MET A 590 -6.55 -4.29 -22.66
C MET A 590 -7.41 -5.45 -23.21
N GLU A 591 -7.14 -5.93 -24.42
CA GLU A 591 -7.83 -7.10 -24.99
C GLU A 591 -7.58 -8.37 -24.15
N ARG A 592 -6.34 -8.55 -23.67
CA ARG A 592 -5.97 -9.64 -22.77
C ARG A 592 -6.73 -9.56 -21.46
N ILE A 593 -6.79 -8.37 -20.85
CA ILE A 593 -7.56 -8.12 -19.62
C ILE A 593 -9.04 -8.41 -19.86
N ALA A 594 -9.62 -7.89 -20.92
CA ALA A 594 -11.04 -8.08 -21.24
C ALA A 594 -11.38 -9.56 -21.41
N ALA A 595 -10.49 -10.31 -22.07
CA ALA A 595 -10.66 -11.75 -22.28
C ALA A 595 -10.38 -12.62 -21.04
N TRP A 596 -9.70 -12.07 -20.00
CA TRP A 596 -9.31 -12.84 -18.83
C TRP A 596 -10.52 -13.42 -18.09
N ASP A 597 -10.31 -14.48 -17.31
CA ASP A 597 -11.37 -15.18 -16.56
C ASP A 597 -12.59 -15.54 -17.44
N SER A 598 -12.33 -16.12 -18.60
CA SER A 598 -13.36 -16.58 -19.55
C SER A 598 -14.29 -15.47 -20.07
N ASN A 599 -13.76 -14.28 -20.34
CA ASN A 599 -14.50 -13.09 -20.76
C ASN A 599 -15.56 -12.64 -19.76
N SER A 600 -15.33 -12.84 -18.45
CA SER A 600 -16.24 -12.31 -17.42
C SER A 600 -16.37 -10.78 -17.55
N VAL A 601 -17.53 -10.26 -17.16
CA VAL A 601 -17.76 -8.81 -17.19
C VAL A 601 -16.89 -8.15 -16.12
N LYS A 602 -16.13 -7.13 -16.52
CA LYS A 602 -15.20 -6.38 -15.66
C LYS A 602 -15.38 -4.89 -15.87
N LEU A 603 -15.01 -4.09 -14.89
CA LEU A 603 -14.67 -2.70 -15.11
C LEU A 603 -13.19 -2.65 -15.50
N ILE A 604 -12.87 -1.90 -16.55
CA ILE A 604 -11.51 -1.61 -16.99
C ILE A 604 -11.33 -0.10 -16.96
N GLN A 605 -10.43 0.33 -16.11
CA GLN A 605 -10.09 1.72 -15.86
C GLN A 605 -8.73 2.02 -16.50
N GLN A 606 -8.61 3.13 -17.18
CA GLN A 606 -7.32 3.70 -17.56
C GLN A 606 -6.83 4.58 -16.43
N ASP A 607 -5.65 4.28 -15.91
CA ASP A 607 -5.07 4.97 -14.77
C ASP A 607 -4.22 6.15 -15.23
N HIS A 608 -4.23 7.25 -14.46
CA HIS A 608 -3.42 8.49 -14.60
C HIS A 608 -2.88 8.77 -16.01
N PRO A 609 -3.72 8.76 -17.06
CA PRO A 609 -3.25 8.92 -18.43
C PRO A 609 -2.72 10.32 -18.67
N ASP A 610 -1.67 10.44 -19.47
CA ASP A 610 -1.30 11.73 -20.00
C ASP A 610 -2.06 12.05 -21.29
N LEU A 611 -1.87 13.25 -21.79
CA LEU A 611 -2.67 13.78 -22.88
C LEU A 611 -2.38 13.14 -24.22
N GLY A 612 -1.11 13.01 -24.59
CA GLY A 612 -0.70 12.43 -25.88
C GLY A 612 -1.27 11.03 -26.04
N TRP A 613 -1.38 10.34 -24.93
CA TRP A 613 -1.92 9.01 -24.85
C TRP A 613 -3.43 8.95 -25.03
N LEU A 614 -4.17 9.86 -24.39
CA LEU A 614 -5.63 9.95 -24.57
C LEU A 614 -6.02 10.20 -26.02
N PHE A 615 -5.17 10.90 -26.77
CA PHE A 615 -5.39 11.22 -28.18
C PHE A 615 -4.51 10.41 -29.14
N TYR A 616 -3.88 9.33 -28.69
CA TYR A 616 -3.04 8.46 -29.51
C TYR A 616 -1.79 9.11 -30.13
N ASP A 617 -1.30 10.20 -29.58
CA ASP A 617 -0.12 10.89 -30.08
C ASP A 617 1.04 10.77 -29.07
N ARG A 618 1.67 9.61 -29.09
CA ARG A 618 2.72 9.25 -28.14
C ARG A 618 4.04 9.96 -28.45
N ASP A 619 4.36 10.19 -29.71
CA ASP A 619 5.59 10.81 -30.13
C ASP A 619 5.48 12.34 -30.40
N GLY A 620 4.28 12.91 -30.30
CA GLY A 620 4.03 14.33 -30.48
C GLY A 620 4.05 14.78 -31.96
N ASP A 621 3.88 13.88 -32.92
CA ASP A 621 3.91 14.17 -34.35
C ASP A 621 2.56 14.64 -34.90
N GLN A 622 1.54 14.77 -34.06
CA GLN A 622 0.17 15.15 -34.37
C GLN A 622 -0.57 14.17 -35.32
N LYS A 623 -0.18 12.89 -35.25
CA LYS A 623 -0.89 11.78 -35.88
C LYS A 623 -1.18 10.70 -34.84
N PRO A 624 -2.30 9.95 -35.01
CA PRO A 624 -2.56 8.80 -34.16
C PRO A 624 -1.45 7.77 -34.23
N ASP A 625 -0.99 7.31 -33.08
CA ASP A 625 -0.10 6.15 -32.98
C ASP A 625 -0.85 4.86 -33.26
N ASP A 626 -0.20 3.91 -33.89
CA ASP A 626 -0.71 2.54 -34.03
C ASP A 626 -0.80 1.89 -32.66
N GLY A 627 -1.87 1.13 -32.42
CA GLY A 627 -2.02 0.31 -31.22
C GLY A 627 -2.89 0.90 -30.11
N TYR A 628 -3.48 2.09 -30.28
CA TYR A 628 -4.34 2.72 -29.26
C TYR A 628 -5.81 2.88 -29.65
N SER A 629 -6.13 2.86 -30.93
CA SER A 629 -7.48 3.18 -31.44
C SER A 629 -8.59 2.27 -30.89
N ARG A 630 -8.27 1.04 -30.56
CA ARG A 630 -9.23 0.06 -30.00
C ARG A 630 -9.41 0.20 -28.49
N SER A 631 -8.47 0.83 -27.79
CA SER A 631 -8.51 0.99 -26.33
C SER A 631 -9.77 1.70 -25.86
N PHE A 632 -10.23 2.73 -26.59
CA PHE A 632 -11.46 3.48 -26.28
C PHE A 632 -12.75 2.62 -26.37
N GLY A 633 -12.73 1.54 -27.15
CA GLY A 633 -13.84 0.59 -27.21
C GLY A 633 -13.83 -0.45 -26.07
N ILE A 634 -12.73 -0.55 -25.32
CA ILE A 634 -12.53 -1.56 -24.28
C ILE A 634 -12.61 -0.93 -22.89
N MET A 635 -11.94 0.22 -22.66
CA MET A 635 -11.99 0.91 -21.36
C MET A 635 -13.40 1.43 -21.05
N ASN A 636 -13.78 1.42 -19.81
CA ASN A 636 -15.07 1.90 -19.33
C ASN A 636 -14.94 3.29 -18.70
N VAL A 637 -13.89 3.48 -17.89
CA VAL A 637 -13.63 4.72 -17.16
C VAL A 637 -12.17 5.12 -17.29
N THR A 638 -11.88 6.40 -17.06
CA THR A 638 -10.51 6.94 -17.05
C THR A 638 -10.33 7.88 -15.87
N GLU A 639 -9.17 7.88 -15.26
CA GLU A 639 -8.81 8.86 -14.26
C GLU A 639 -8.65 10.24 -14.89
N ILE A 640 -9.24 11.24 -14.22
CA ILE A 640 -9.24 12.61 -14.72
C ILE A 640 -8.65 13.63 -13.74
N HIS A 641 -8.06 13.16 -12.64
CA HIS A 641 -7.43 14.06 -11.68
C HIS A 641 -6.12 14.70 -12.24
N PRO A 642 -5.73 15.87 -11.72
CA PRO A 642 -6.44 16.72 -10.75
C PRO A 642 -7.67 17.42 -11.33
N ILE A 643 -8.72 17.56 -10.51
CA ILE A 643 -10.00 18.16 -10.94
C ILE A 643 -10.18 19.60 -10.48
N ASP A 644 -9.46 20.04 -9.43
CA ASP A 644 -9.53 21.40 -8.91
C ASP A 644 -9.16 22.49 -9.93
N PRO A 645 -8.28 22.28 -10.93
CA PRO A 645 -8.06 23.24 -11.99
C PRO A 645 -9.30 23.59 -12.81
N LEU A 646 -10.31 22.71 -12.87
CA LEU A 646 -11.57 23.01 -13.55
C LEU A 646 -12.32 24.20 -12.92
N LEU A 647 -12.12 24.50 -11.64
CA LEU A 647 -12.68 25.68 -10.99
C LEU A 647 -12.05 26.98 -11.48
N ASN A 648 -10.78 26.96 -11.85
CA ASN A 648 -9.98 28.10 -12.29
C ASN A 648 -9.20 27.77 -13.56
N PRO A 649 -9.81 27.78 -14.72
CA PRO A 649 -9.19 27.32 -15.97
C PRO A 649 -7.98 28.13 -16.45
N THR A 650 -7.63 29.23 -15.78
CA THR A 650 -6.44 30.02 -16.08
C THR A 650 -5.14 29.45 -15.44
N ARG A 651 -5.25 28.43 -14.59
CA ARG A 651 -4.10 27.76 -13.96
C ARG A 651 -3.91 26.37 -14.55
N TYR A 652 -3.39 26.31 -15.78
CA TYR A 652 -3.00 25.05 -16.39
C TYR A 652 -1.70 24.56 -15.75
N HIS A 653 -1.73 23.41 -15.10
CA HIS A 653 -0.52 22.77 -14.58
C HIS A 653 0.27 22.12 -15.70
N ILE A 654 1.57 22.36 -15.66
CA ILE A 654 2.56 21.80 -16.57
C ILE A 654 2.99 20.45 -16.00
N TYR A 655 2.64 19.35 -16.63
CA TYR A 655 3.23 18.06 -16.33
C TYR A 655 4.54 17.92 -17.13
N GLY A 656 5.64 17.54 -16.46
CA GLY A 656 6.91 17.23 -17.09
C GLY A 656 7.72 18.40 -17.65
N GLY A 657 7.45 19.65 -17.24
CA GLY A 657 8.29 20.81 -17.59
C GLY A 657 8.20 21.29 -19.03
N LYS A 658 7.23 20.83 -19.80
CA LYS A 658 6.86 21.38 -21.10
C LYS A 658 5.54 22.13 -20.98
N GLU A 659 5.47 23.33 -21.58
CA GLU A 659 4.22 24.09 -21.77
C GLU A 659 3.30 23.36 -22.78
N THR A 660 2.86 22.18 -22.43
CA THR A 660 1.75 21.52 -23.11
C THR A 660 0.56 21.71 -22.21
N GLY A 661 -0.54 22.25 -22.71
CA GLY A 661 -1.75 22.50 -21.94
C GLY A 661 -2.47 21.22 -21.50
N ASN A 662 -1.73 20.33 -20.86
CA ASN A 662 -2.18 19.01 -20.45
C ASN A 662 -2.87 19.09 -19.12
N GLN A 663 -4.19 19.19 -19.17
CA GLN A 663 -5.07 18.88 -18.05
C GLN A 663 -5.89 17.68 -18.42
N THR A 664 -5.68 16.58 -17.71
CA THR A 664 -6.42 15.33 -17.95
C THR A 664 -7.93 15.57 -17.93
N ALA A 665 -8.44 16.35 -16.96
CA ALA A 665 -9.85 16.72 -16.89
C ALA A 665 -10.33 17.54 -18.09
N LEU A 666 -9.55 18.53 -18.59
CA LEU A 666 -9.90 19.29 -19.80
C LEU A 666 -9.90 18.38 -21.03
N ASN A 667 -8.94 17.50 -21.12
CA ASN A 667 -8.84 16.59 -22.26
C ASN A 667 -9.95 15.56 -22.27
N TRP A 668 -10.38 15.12 -21.10
CA TRP A 668 -11.58 14.32 -20.98
C TRP A 668 -12.81 15.07 -21.52
N LEU A 669 -13.00 16.35 -21.18
CA LEU A 669 -14.07 17.17 -21.77
C LEU A 669 -13.96 17.29 -23.29
N GLN A 670 -12.74 17.44 -23.83
CA GLN A 670 -12.51 17.44 -25.28
C GLN A 670 -12.88 16.08 -25.90
N LEU A 671 -12.53 14.95 -25.26
CA LEU A 671 -12.92 13.61 -25.72
C LEU A 671 -14.45 13.45 -25.78
N LEU A 672 -15.17 13.90 -24.75
CA LEU A 672 -16.63 13.90 -24.74
C LEU A 672 -17.19 14.70 -25.93
N ASN A 673 -16.61 15.88 -26.22
CA ASN A 673 -16.97 16.70 -27.35
C ASN A 673 -16.62 16.08 -28.72
N GLN A 674 -15.64 15.16 -28.75
CA GLN A 674 -15.35 14.38 -29.96
C GLN A 674 -16.28 13.17 -30.14
N GLY A 675 -17.15 12.87 -29.16
CA GLY A 675 -18.12 11.79 -29.21
C GLY A 675 -17.65 10.49 -28.51
N PHE A 676 -16.53 10.53 -27.80
CA PHE A 676 -16.11 9.40 -26.99
C PHE A 676 -16.88 9.38 -25.65
N ARG A 677 -17.68 8.36 -25.43
CA ARG A 677 -18.39 8.15 -24.16
C ARG A 677 -17.52 7.39 -23.17
N ILE A 678 -16.49 8.07 -22.64
CA ILE A 678 -15.61 7.55 -21.60
C ILE A 678 -15.94 8.30 -20.31
N TYR A 679 -16.24 7.58 -19.25
CA TYR A 679 -16.62 8.20 -17.99
C TYR A 679 -15.39 8.52 -17.15
N GLY A 680 -15.46 9.62 -16.41
CA GLY A 680 -14.40 10.04 -15.49
C GLY A 680 -14.49 9.34 -14.13
N VAL A 681 -13.33 9.11 -13.55
CA VAL A 681 -13.15 8.73 -12.14
C VAL A 681 -12.01 9.53 -11.54
N VAL A 682 -11.97 9.63 -10.22
CA VAL A 682 -10.83 10.16 -9.46
C VAL A 682 -10.54 9.22 -8.31
N ASN A 683 -9.27 8.87 -8.14
CA ASN A 683 -8.80 7.91 -7.15
C ASN A 683 -7.52 8.41 -6.51
N THR A 684 -7.10 7.79 -5.41
CA THR A 684 -5.94 8.27 -4.66
C THR A 684 -4.60 7.77 -5.21
N ASP A 685 -4.56 6.62 -5.85
CA ASP A 685 -3.29 5.94 -6.19
C ASP A 685 -2.34 5.90 -4.97
N ALA A 686 -2.92 5.54 -3.81
CA ALA A 686 -2.27 5.74 -2.53
C ALA A 686 -1.17 4.72 -2.29
N HIS A 687 0.06 5.19 -2.02
CA HIS A 687 1.24 4.38 -1.77
C HIS A 687 1.75 4.43 -0.32
N TYR A 688 1.12 5.17 0.57
CA TYR A 688 1.45 5.29 1.99
C TYR A 688 0.19 5.49 2.83
N ASN A 689 0.30 5.29 4.15
CA ASN A 689 -0.83 5.36 5.06
C ASN A 689 -0.98 6.72 5.77
N TYR A 690 0.04 7.57 5.75
CA TYR A 690 -0.05 8.90 6.34
C TYR A 690 -0.94 9.80 5.49
N HIS A 691 -2.21 9.93 5.83
CA HIS A 691 -3.25 10.60 5.03
C HIS A 691 -3.30 10.10 3.57
N GLY A 692 -3.04 8.83 3.34
CA GLY A 692 -2.90 8.30 1.98
C GLY A 692 -4.22 8.17 1.25
N SER A 693 -5.24 7.61 1.90
CA SER A 693 -6.56 7.35 1.29
C SER A 693 -7.56 8.47 1.54
N GLY A 694 -8.63 8.48 0.75
CA GLY A 694 -9.81 9.31 0.97
C GLY A 694 -9.70 10.76 0.47
N GLY A 695 -8.52 11.19 0.04
CA GLY A 695 -8.30 12.55 -0.47
C GLY A 695 -8.85 12.77 -1.89
N LEU A 696 -8.99 11.72 -2.64
CA LEU A 696 -9.83 11.62 -3.84
C LEU A 696 -10.78 10.44 -3.64
N ARG A 697 -11.99 10.57 -4.10
CA ARG A 697 -13.03 9.54 -4.03
C ARG A 697 -14.09 9.73 -5.08
N ILE A 698 -14.83 8.66 -5.31
CA ILE A 698 -16.05 8.70 -6.10
C ILE A 698 -17.21 8.25 -5.23
N TRP A 699 -18.43 8.70 -5.57
CA TRP A 699 -19.66 8.06 -5.13
C TRP A 699 -20.28 7.35 -6.31
N VAL A 700 -20.51 6.06 -6.17
CA VAL A 700 -21.10 5.19 -7.19
C VAL A 700 -22.54 4.93 -6.80
N LYS A 701 -23.47 5.00 -7.77
CA LYS A 701 -24.88 4.68 -7.56
C LYS A 701 -25.05 3.26 -7.08
N SER A 702 -25.88 3.06 -6.05
CA SER A 702 -26.19 1.77 -5.45
C SER A 702 -27.64 1.74 -4.95
N ASP A 703 -28.20 0.54 -4.81
CA ASP A 703 -29.51 0.33 -4.18
C ASP A 703 -29.44 0.37 -2.65
N THR A 704 -28.23 0.36 -2.07
CA THR A 704 -27.98 0.42 -0.64
C THR A 704 -26.77 1.34 -0.34
N ASP A 705 -26.76 1.93 0.86
CA ASP A 705 -25.60 2.59 1.46
C ASP A 705 -25.10 1.81 2.71
N ASP A 706 -25.51 0.57 2.87
CA ASP A 706 -24.99 -0.36 3.89
C ASP A 706 -23.83 -1.16 3.30
N PRO A 707 -22.57 -0.92 3.71
CA PRO A 707 -21.40 -1.60 3.14
C PRO A 707 -21.47 -3.13 3.20
N ALA A 708 -22.13 -3.67 4.23
CA ALA A 708 -22.32 -5.12 4.36
C ALA A 708 -23.26 -5.73 3.30
N GLN A 709 -24.01 -4.91 2.58
CA GLN A 709 -25.01 -5.34 1.58
C GLN A 709 -24.68 -4.88 0.16
N ILE A 710 -23.55 -4.22 -0.06
CA ILE A 710 -23.12 -3.76 -1.37
C ILE A 710 -23.03 -4.92 -2.36
N SER A 711 -23.69 -4.79 -3.50
CA SER A 711 -23.58 -5.71 -4.61
C SER A 711 -22.37 -5.36 -5.48
N LEU A 712 -21.41 -6.28 -5.57
CA LEU A 712 -20.20 -6.09 -6.39
C LEU A 712 -20.52 -5.94 -7.88
N ASP A 713 -21.52 -6.69 -8.37
CA ASP A 713 -21.98 -6.61 -9.75
C ASP A 713 -22.64 -5.27 -10.05
N GLU A 714 -23.44 -4.77 -9.11
CA GLU A 714 -24.08 -3.46 -9.22
C GLU A 714 -23.04 -2.33 -9.24
N MET A 715 -22.07 -2.35 -8.32
CA MET A 715 -20.98 -1.37 -8.28
C MET A 715 -20.20 -1.34 -9.60
N ARG A 716 -19.85 -2.53 -10.12
CA ARG A 716 -19.19 -2.64 -11.43
C ARG A 716 -20.05 -2.06 -12.54
N ASP A 717 -21.30 -2.45 -12.63
CA ASP A 717 -22.16 -2.09 -13.76
C ASP A 717 -22.57 -0.63 -13.72
N ASN A 718 -22.87 -0.07 -12.54
CA ASN A 718 -23.15 1.36 -12.38
C ASN A 718 -21.92 2.21 -12.70
N ALA A 719 -20.74 1.79 -12.27
CA ALA A 719 -19.51 2.49 -12.63
C ALA A 719 -19.23 2.43 -14.15
N ARG A 720 -19.41 1.28 -14.78
CA ARG A 720 -19.29 1.12 -16.25
C ARG A 720 -20.25 2.02 -17.03
N ASN A 721 -21.40 2.31 -16.44
CA ASN A 721 -22.42 3.19 -17.02
C ASN A 721 -22.23 4.66 -16.62
N GLY A 722 -21.13 5.01 -15.96
CA GLY A 722 -20.82 6.38 -15.57
C GLY A 722 -21.72 6.95 -14.48
N GLN A 723 -22.45 6.12 -13.75
CA GLN A 723 -23.28 6.57 -12.62
C GLN A 723 -22.40 6.88 -11.42
N ILE A 724 -21.55 7.88 -11.58
CA ILE A 724 -20.47 8.27 -10.66
C ILE A 724 -20.48 9.78 -10.46
N VAL A 725 -20.24 10.18 -9.22
CA VAL A 725 -19.86 11.54 -8.84
C VAL A 725 -18.42 11.50 -8.33
N MET A 726 -17.58 12.41 -8.82
CA MET A 726 -16.16 12.52 -8.52
C MET A 726 -15.91 13.66 -7.54
N SER A 727 -15.04 13.47 -6.55
CA SER A 727 -14.78 14.53 -5.57
C SER A 727 -13.47 14.34 -4.82
N ASN A 728 -12.98 15.44 -4.26
CA ASN A 728 -11.97 15.44 -3.21
C ASN A 728 -12.51 15.91 -1.84
N GLY A 729 -13.83 16.06 -1.71
CA GLY A 729 -14.47 16.49 -0.46
C GLY A 729 -15.99 16.66 -0.55
N PRO A 730 -16.50 17.65 -1.30
CA PRO A 730 -17.95 17.95 -1.39
C PRO A 730 -18.75 16.77 -1.96
N TYR A 731 -19.92 16.51 -1.40
CA TYR A 731 -20.88 15.58 -2.00
C TYR A 731 -21.87 16.33 -2.87
N LEU A 732 -22.01 15.89 -4.11
CA LEU A 732 -22.85 16.50 -5.14
C LEU A 732 -23.95 15.51 -5.56
N GLU A 733 -25.21 15.93 -5.43
CA GLU A 733 -26.34 15.31 -6.10
C GLU A 733 -26.79 16.20 -7.27
N ALA A 734 -26.88 15.62 -8.46
CA ALA A 734 -27.38 16.30 -9.65
C ALA A 734 -28.32 15.37 -10.42
N THR A 735 -29.55 15.82 -10.63
CA THR A 735 -30.54 15.11 -11.46
C THR A 735 -31.05 16.03 -12.53
N PHE A 736 -31.43 15.48 -13.70
CA PHE A 736 -31.81 16.26 -14.86
C PHE A 736 -33.13 15.74 -15.44
N ARG A 737 -33.97 16.63 -15.89
CA ARG A 737 -35.22 16.28 -16.59
C ARG A 737 -35.55 17.34 -17.64
N GLU A 738 -36.32 16.98 -18.67
CA GLU A 738 -36.91 17.97 -19.55
C GLU A 738 -37.82 18.92 -18.75
N THR A 739 -37.68 20.23 -18.97
CA THR A 739 -38.42 21.23 -18.18
C THR A 739 -39.91 21.05 -18.39
N GLY A 740 -40.65 20.88 -17.29
CA GLY A 740 -42.09 20.67 -17.30
C GLY A 740 -42.52 19.21 -17.50
N SER A 741 -41.64 18.29 -17.78
CA SER A 741 -41.94 16.85 -17.80
C SER A 741 -42.24 16.32 -16.41
N SER A 742 -43.10 15.31 -16.35
CA SER A 742 -43.38 14.50 -15.14
C SER A 742 -42.60 13.20 -15.08
N ASP A 743 -41.76 12.93 -16.07
CA ASP A 743 -40.93 11.72 -16.13
C ASP A 743 -39.89 11.71 -15.02
N ALA A 744 -39.44 10.51 -14.66
CA ALA A 744 -38.37 10.38 -13.69
C ALA A 744 -37.09 11.08 -14.16
N PRO A 745 -36.41 11.84 -13.30
CA PRO A 745 -35.19 12.50 -13.69
C PRO A 745 -34.07 11.49 -13.95
N VAL A 746 -33.17 11.84 -14.85
CA VAL A 746 -31.94 11.06 -15.12
C VAL A 746 -30.78 11.56 -14.27
N ILE A 747 -29.77 10.69 -14.07
CA ILE A 747 -28.55 10.98 -13.34
C ILE A 747 -27.31 10.85 -14.23
N ALA A 748 -26.14 11.10 -13.68
CA ALA A 748 -24.84 10.90 -14.33
C ALA A 748 -24.80 9.61 -15.16
N GLY A 749 -24.20 9.68 -16.35
CA GLY A 749 -24.02 8.56 -17.28
C GLY A 749 -25.23 8.24 -18.16
N GLN A 750 -26.40 8.82 -17.89
CA GLN A 750 -27.64 8.53 -18.60
C GLN A 750 -27.92 9.49 -19.75
N ASP A 751 -28.78 9.07 -20.66
CA ASP A 751 -29.30 9.88 -21.77
C ASP A 751 -30.63 10.53 -21.41
N LEU A 752 -30.86 11.76 -21.88
CA LEU A 752 -32.09 12.54 -21.71
C LEU A 752 -32.60 13.03 -23.05
N ALA A 753 -33.80 12.66 -23.44
CA ALA A 753 -34.49 13.33 -24.54
C ALA A 753 -35.17 14.62 -24.05
N ALA A 754 -34.97 15.74 -24.76
CA ALA A 754 -35.50 17.05 -24.37
C ALA A 754 -35.98 17.86 -25.60
N GLU A 755 -37.12 17.46 -26.21
CA GLU A 755 -37.71 18.08 -27.40
C GLU A 755 -38.03 19.57 -27.19
N SER A 756 -38.33 19.97 -25.94
CA SER A 756 -38.56 21.38 -25.63
C SER A 756 -37.28 22.23 -25.67
N LYS A 757 -36.10 21.60 -25.82
CA LYS A 757 -34.76 22.23 -25.73
C LYS A 757 -34.50 22.90 -24.40
N LYS A 758 -35.21 22.48 -23.35
CA LYS A 758 -35.08 23.01 -21.99
C LYS A 758 -34.92 21.86 -21.01
N VAL A 759 -33.92 21.96 -20.20
CA VAL A 759 -33.60 20.99 -19.15
C VAL A 759 -33.61 21.70 -17.80
N THR A 760 -34.21 21.10 -16.81
CA THR A 760 -34.09 21.52 -15.40
C THR A 760 -33.14 20.59 -14.69
N ALA A 761 -32.03 21.13 -14.17
CA ALA A 761 -31.09 20.43 -13.30
C ALA A 761 -31.42 20.73 -11.85
N SER A 762 -31.78 19.71 -11.08
CA SER A 762 -31.93 19.80 -9.62
C SER A 762 -30.57 19.47 -8.96
N ILE A 763 -29.97 20.46 -8.31
CA ILE A 763 -28.60 20.39 -7.79
C ILE A 763 -28.61 20.55 -6.28
N LYS A 764 -28.00 19.62 -5.56
CA LYS A 764 -27.75 19.71 -4.11
C LYS A 764 -26.27 19.43 -3.83
N VAL A 765 -25.63 20.32 -3.06
CA VAL A 765 -24.24 20.17 -2.63
C VAL A 765 -24.16 20.20 -1.11
N GLN A 766 -23.44 19.26 -0.53
CA GLN A 766 -23.27 19.11 0.89
C GLN A 766 -21.78 19.08 1.28
N CYS A 767 -21.45 19.72 2.41
CA CYS A 767 -20.11 19.70 2.99
C CYS A 767 -20.20 19.57 4.51
N PRO A 768 -19.25 18.89 5.17
CA PRO A 768 -19.12 18.89 6.62
C PRO A 768 -18.61 20.23 7.15
N ASN A 769 -18.21 20.28 8.43
CA ASN A 769 -17.81 21.51 9.11
C ASN A 769 -16.37 21.98 8.83
N TRP A 770 -15.56 21.22 8.11
CA TRP A 770 -14.14 21.49 7.95
C TRP A 770 -13.70 21.98 6.55
N PHE A 771 -14.62 22.02 5.58
CA PHE A 771 -14.47 22.77 4.33
C PHE A 771 -15.82 23.27 3.81
N ASP A 772 -15.80 24.14 2.80
CA ASP A 772 -17.01 24.75 2.22
C ASP A 772 -16.90 24.82 0.69
N ILE A 773 -17.97 25.22 0.03
CA ILE A 773 -17.98 25.63 -1.37
C ILE A 773 -18.41 27.09 -1.51
N ASP A 774 -17.94 27.75 -2.55
CA ASP A 774 -18.35 29.10 -2.91
C ASP A 774 -18.93 29.21 -4.32
N THR A 775 -18.93 28.15 -5.10
CA THR A 775 -19.24 28.18 -6.54
C THR A 775 -19.95 26.89 -6.97
N VAL A 776 -20.98 27.04 -7.82
CA VAL A 776 -21.67 25.98 -8.56
C VAL A 776 -21.78 26.40 -10.01
N ILE A 777 -21.42 25.53 -10.94
CA ILE A 777 -21.36 25.81 -12.39
C ILE A 777 -22.00 24.65 -13.10
N VAL A 778 -22.89 24.94 -14.06
CA VAL A 778 -23.34 23.94 -15.03
C VAL A 778 -22.54 24.13 -16.32
N LEU A 779 -21.74 23.14 -16.65
CA LEU A 779 -21.02 23.09 -17.92
C LEU A 779 -21.91 22.50 -19.00
N VAL A 780 -21.97 23.17 -20.14
CA VAL A 780 -22.66 22.71 -21.34
C VAL A 780 -21.59 22.43 -22.41
N ASN A 781 -21.44 21.19 -22.80
CA ASN A 781 -20.35 20.76 -23.69
C ASN A 781 -18.96 21.22 -23.20
N GLY A 782 -18.73 21.13 -21.87
CA GLY A 782 -17.48 21.55 -21.21
C GLY A 782 -17.32 23.08 -21.09
N ARG A 783 -18.21 23.89 -21.63
CA ARG A 783 -18.15 25.36 -21.59
C ARG A 783 -18.92 25.92 -20.41
N ARG A 784 -18.38 27.00 -19.84
CA ARG A 784 -19.04 27.83 -18.83
C ARG A 784 -19.92 28.87 -19.44
N HIS A 785 -21.02 29.16 -18.79
CA HIS A 785 -21.93 30.24 -19.14
C HIS A 785 -22.23 31.09 -17.91
N ASP A 786 -22.23 32.41 -18.04
CA ASP A 786 -22.44 33.34 -16.92
C ASP A 786 -23.79 33.11 -16.22
N ASN A 787 -24.85 32.84 -16.98
CA ASN A 787 -26.18 32.55 -16.46
C ASN A 787 -26.35 31.16 -15.83
N LEU A 788 -25.32 30.28 -15.93
CA LEU A 788 -25.23 28.94 -15.33
C LEU A 788 -24.09 28.85 -14.34
N THR A 789 -23.58 30.00 -13.87
CA THR A 789 -22.48 30.11 -12.91
C THR A 789 -22.99 30.89 -11.68
N PHE A 790 -23.04 30.22 -10.55
CA PHE A 790 -23.51 30.74 -9.30
C PHE A 790 -22.34 30.79 -8.28
N SER A 791 -22.18 31.92 -7.62
CA SER A 791 -21.18 32.05 -6.54
C SER A 791 -21.78 32.77 -5.35
N ARG A 792 -21.16 32.58 -4.15
CA ARG A 792 -21.54 33.30 -2.95
C ARG A 792 -21.47 34.83 -3.13
N ASP A 793 -20.57 35.30 -4.00
CA ASP A 793 -20.41 36.73 -4.30
C ASP A 793 -21.55 37.29 -5.13
N THR A 794 -22.03 36.52 -6.12
CA THR A 794 -23.06 36.98 -7.08
C THR A 794 -24.46 36.54 -6.70
N HIS A 795 -24.60 35.42 -5.99
CA HIS A 795 -25.87 34.79 -5.59
C HIS A 795 -25.86 34.35 -4.14
N PRO A 796 -25.58 35.22 -3.14
CA PRO A 796 -25.38 34.82 -1.75
C PRO A 796 -26.60 34.10 -1.14
N ASP A 797 -27.80 34.40 -1.57
CA ASP A 797 -29.05 33.82 -1.07
C ASP A 797 -29.25 32.36 -1.51
N MET A 798 -28.49 31.87 -2.50
CA MET A 798 -28.54 30.49 -2.95
C MET A 798 -27.67 29.57 -2.14
N PHE A 799 -26.76 30.10 -1.31
CA PHE A 799 -25.79 29.31 -0.57
C PHE A 799 -26.12 29.24 0.93
N GLY A 800 -26.29 28.01 1.44
CA GLY A 800 -26.49 27.70 2.85
C GLY A 800 -25.21 27.81 3.69
N LYS A 801 -25.38 27.78 5.04
CA LYS A 801 -24.30 27.79 6.03
C LYS A 801 -24.16 26.44 6.74
N ASP A 802 -25.22 25.64 6.73
CA ASP A 802 -25.25 24.31 7.34
C ASP A 802 -24.60 23.26 6.40
N ALA A 803 -24.80 21.98 6.65
CA ALA A 803 -24.26 20.93 5.80
C ALA A 803 -24.70 21.05 4.32
N VAL A 804 -25.95 21.42 4.08
CA VAL A 804 -26.44 21.73 2.73
C VAL A 804 -25.96 23.12 2.34
N LYS A 805 -25.05 23.16 1.36
CA LYS A 805 -24.42 24.39 0.89
C LYS A 805 -25.13 25.01 -0.29
N PHE A 806 -25.77 24.20 -1.13
CA PHE A 806 -26.56 24.63 -2.29
C PHE A 806 -27.68 23.61 -2.52
N ALA A 807 -28.90 24.08 -2.82
CA ALA A 807 -30.03 23.21 -3.16
C ALA A 807 -31.04 23.98 -3.98
N HIS A 808 -30.89 23.92 -5.31
CA HIS A 808 -31.72 24.68 -6.24
C HIS A 808 -31.93 23.95 -7.56
N ASP A 809 -33.08 24.25 -8.20
CA ASP A 809 -33.36 23.92 -9.59
C ASP A 809 -32.76 25.00 -10.52
N VAL A 810 -32.10 24.58 -11.58
CA VAL A 810 -31.47 25.45 -12.57
C VAL A 810 -32.00 25.09 -13.94
N ASP A 811 -32.63 26.08 -14.64
CA ASP A 811 -33.12 25.88 -15.98
C ASP A 811 -32.04 26.17 -17.02
N ILE A 812 -31.88 25.26 -17.97
CA ILE A 812 -30.87 25.28 -19.02
C ILE A 812 -31.55 25.27 -20.36
N GLU A 813 -31.27 26.26 -21.22
CA GLU A 813 -31.76 26.32 -22.62
C GLU A 813 -30.67 25.81 -23.58
N LEU A 814 -30.98 24.81 -24.36
CA LEU A 814 -30.05 24.18 -25.30
C LEU A 814 -30.37 24.60 -26.74
N ARG A 815 -29.33 24.70 -27.57
CA ARG A 815 -29.44 25.01 -28.99
C ARG A 815 -29.07 23.84 -29.87
N GLU A 816 -28.32 22.93 -29.34
CA GLU A 816 -27.81 21.69 -29.95
C GLU A 816 -27.76 20.61 -28.88
N ASP A 817 -27.51 19.38 -29.25
CA ASP A 817 -27.22 18.33 -28.32
C ASP A 817 -26.06 18.68 -27.40
N ALA A 818 -26.19 18.31 -26.17
CA ALA A 818 -25.20 18.70 -25.18
C ALA A 818 -24.97 17.63 -24.09
N HIS A 819 -23.73 17.49 -23.66
CA HIS A 819 -23.48 16.86 -22.40
C HIS A 819 -23.47 17.92 -21.28
N LEU A 820 -24.12 17.57 -20.16
CA LEU A 820 -24.27 18.44 -18.99
C LEU A 820 -23.50 17.90 -17.83
N ILE A 821 -22.66 18.74 -17.22
CA ILE A 821 -21.86 18.42 -16.03
C ILE A 821 -22.04 19.54 -15.03
N VAL A 822 -22.38 19.20 -13.80
CA VAL A 822 -22.35 20.13 -12.67
C VAL A 822 -20.98 20.06 -12.02
N LEU A 823 -20.33 21.20 -11.90
CA LEU A 823 -19.06 21.39 -11.22
C LEU A 823 -19.26 22.30 -10.01
N THR A 824 -18.78 21.91 -8.86
CA THR A 824 -18.86 22.72 -7.64
C THR A 824 -17.55 22.71 -6.88
N GLY A 825 -17.31 23.72 -6.07
CA GLY A 825 -16.13 23.77 -5.20
C GLY A 825 -15.88 25.15 -4.59
N HIS A 826 -14.67 25.33 -4.04
CA HIS A 826 -14.26 26.59 -3.46
C HIS A 826 -13.00 27.12 -4.18
N ARG A 827 -13.10 28.33 -4.75
CA ARG A 827 -12.03 28.91 -5.58
C ARG A 827 -10.78 29.36 -4.81
N THR A 828 -10.87 29.56 -3.51
CA THR A 828 -9.79 30.12 -2.68
C THR A 828 -9.55 29.37 -1.37
N GLN A 829 -10.55 28.71 -0.77
CA GLN A 829 -10.36 27.90 0.41
C GLN A 829 -9.74 26.55 0.05
N LEU A 830 -8.86 26.05 0.89
CA LEU A 830 -8.32 24.70 0.81
C LEU A 830 -9.16 23.74 1.66
N ILE A 831 -9.04 22.45 1.40
CA ILE A 831 -9.68 21.39 2.20
C ILE A 831 -9.18 21.44 3.65
N GLY A 832 -7.88 21.65 3.86
CA GLY A 832 -7.29 21.86 5.17
C GLY A 832 -6.72 20.62 5.82
N ASP A 833 -6.20 20.82 7.04
CA ASP A 833 -5.34 19.87 7.76
C ASP A 833 -6.00 18.51 8.02
N VAL A 834 -7.32 18.42 8.07
CA VAL A 834 -8.04 17.14 8.28
C VAL A 834 -7.62 16.09 7.26
N MET A 835 -7.35 16.51 6.01
CA MET A 835 -6.90 15.62 4.93
C MET A 835 -5.38 15.61 4.76
N GLY A 836 -4.65 16.20 5.71
CA GLY A 836 -3.18 16.20 5.72
C GLY A 836 -2.54 17.07 4.64
N PRO A 837 -1.20 17.01 4.54
CA PRO A 837 -0.45 18.00 3.76
C PRO A 837 -0.65 17.87 2.25
N MET A 838 -0.89 16.67 1.73
CA MET A 838 -1.04 16.43 0.29
C MET A 838 -2.42 16.82 -0.19
N TRP A 839 -3.45 16.20 0.36
CA TRP A 839 -4.83 16.40 -0.07
C TRP A 839 -5.42 17.70 0.48
N GLY A 840 -5.05 18.05 1.70
CA GLY A 840 -5.50 19.28 2.35
C GLY A 840 -5.05 20.56 1.66
N ALA A 841 -3.99 20.51 0.84
CA ALA A 841 -3.50 21.64 0.04
C ALA A 841 -4.29 21.89 -1.25
N GLN A 842 -5.27 21.05 -1.56
CA GLN A 842 -6.13 21.20 -2.74
C GLN A 842 -7.39 22.01 -2.41
N HIS A 843 -8.01 22.58 -3.44
CA HIS A 843 -9.33 23.18 -3.32
C HIS A 843 -10.41 22.10 -3.29
N PRO A 844 -11.45 22.21 -2.44
CA PRO A 844 -12.57 21.29 -2.50
C PRO A 844 -13.32 21.40 -3.83
N VAL A 845 -13.53 20.29 -4.48
CA VAL A 845 -14.18 20.18 -5.79
C VAL A 845 -14.99 18.90 -5.88
N ALA A 846 -16.16 18.99 -6.53
CA ALA A 846 -16.93 17.84 -6.99
C ALA A 846 -17.54 18.07 -8.36
N LEU A 847 -17.71 16.99 -9.14
CA LEU A 847 -18.42 16.99 -10.40
C LEU A 847 -19.06 15.63 -10.67
N ASN A 848 -20.17 15.64 -11.42
CA ASN A 848 -20.77 14.40 -11.91
C ASN A 848 -20.22 14.01 -13.29
N ASN A 849 -20.32 12.73 -13.64
CA ASN A 849 -20.19 12.31 -15.04
C ASN A 849 -21.32 12.92 -15.90
N PRO A 850 -21.11 13.08 -17.22
CA PRO A 850 -22.06 13.77 -18.09
C PRO A 850 -23.44 13.09 -18.14
N VAL A 851 -24.48 13.91 -18.24
CA VAL A 851 -25.78 13.51 -18.79
C VAL A 851 -25.81 13.97 -20.25
N PHE A 852 -26.14 13.07 -21.16
CA PHE A 852 -26.18 13.35 -22.60
C PHE A 852 -27.59 13.72 -23.01
N VAL A 853 -27.77 14.94 -23.49
CA VAL A 853 -29.09 15.49 -23.85
C VAL A 853 -29.21 15.52 -25.37
N ASP A 854 -30.24 14.84 -25.87
CA ASP A 854 -30.64 14.79 -27.26
C ASP A 854 -31.90 15.69 -27.42
N ILE A 855 -31.79 16.78 -28.19
CA ILE A 855 -32.84 17.79 -28.31
C ILE A 855 -33.78 17.60 -29.50
N ASP A 856 -33.50 16.68 -30.40
CA ASP A 856 -34.30 16.40 -31.60
C ASP A 856 -34.68 14.90 -31.73
N CYS A 857 -34.32 14.07 -30.76
CA CYS A 857 -34.64 12.64 -30.64
C CYS A 857 -34.09 11.78 -31.79
N ASP A 858 -32.98 12.19 -32.41
CA ASP A 858 -32.28 11.41 -33.43
C ASP A 858 -31.02 10.69 -32.92
N GLY A 859 -30.72 10.86 -31.63
CA GLY A 859 -29.56 10.33 -30.91
C GLY A 859 -28.50 11.39 -30.71
N PHE A 860 -27.94 11.45 -29.48
CA PHE A 860 -26.94 12.44 -29.09
C PHE A 860 -25.80 12.59 -30.10
N GLN A 861 -25.59 13.81 -30.60
CA GLN A 861 -24.53 14.19 -31.51
C GLN A 861 -23.51 15.12 -30.84
N ALA A 862 -22.28 14.69 -30.77
CA ALA A 862 -21.19 15.49 -30.20
C ALA A 862 -20.85 16.69 -31.12
N ASN A 863 -20.64 17.86 -30.53
CA ASN A 863 -20.47 19.11 -31.24
C ASN A 863 -19.05 19.36 -31.81
N LYS A 864 -18.09 18.50 -31.51
CA LYS A 864 -16.69 18.58 -31.94
C LYS A 864 -15.92 19.81 -31.44
N ASP A 865 -16.41 20.47 -30.40
CA ASP A 865 -15.76 21.64 -29.82
C ASP A 865 -14.43 21.26 -29.13
N THR A 866 -13.36 22.00 -29.39
CA THR A 866 -12.03 21.79 -28.81
C THR A 866 -11.80 22.62 -27.55
N LEU A 867 -12.78 23.36 -27.07
CA LEU A 867 -12.70 24.26 -25.91
C LEU A 867 -11.59 25.32 -26.03
N ASP A 868 -11.41 25.83 -27.26
CA ASP A 868 -10.41 26.86 -27.67
C ASP A 868 -8.94 26.38 -27.54
N ILE A 869 -8.72 25.12 -27.25
CA ILE A 869 -7.39 24.51 -27.20
C ILE A 869 -7.31 23.45 -28.32
N PRO A 870 -6.36 23.58 -29.26
CA PRO A 870 -6.21 22.56 -30.29
C PRO A 870 -6.08 21.17 -29.71
N LEU A 871 -6.73 20.20 -30.34
CA LEU A 871 -6.49 18.80 -30.01
C LEU A 871 -5.02 18.45 -30.30
N PRO A 872 -4.37 17.63 -29.46
CA PRO A 872 -2.97 17.24 -29.67
C PRO A 872 -2.78 16.41 -30.95
N VAL A 873 -3.83 15.77 -31.42
CA VAL A 873 -3.86 15.01 -32.68
C VAL A 873 -4.92 15.51 -33.63
N LYS A 874 -4.71 15.31 -34.94
CA LYS A 874 -5.75 15.46 -35.94
C LYS A 874 -6.44 14.14 -36.15
N PHE A 875 -7.66 13.99 -35.61
CA PHE A 875 -8.46 12.81 -35.91
C PHE A 875 -8.67 12.70 -37.41
N VAL A 876 -8.20 11.63 -38.00
CA VAL A 876 -8.58 11.23 -39.34
C VAL A 876 -10.04 10.80 -39.26
N ALA A 877 -10.94 11.40 -40.05
CA ALA A 877 -12.32 10.94 -40.11
C ALA A 877 -12.33 9.44 -40.38
N GLU A 878 -12.92 8.67 -39.46
CA GLU A 878 -13.04 7.24 -39.65
C GLU A 878 -13.68 6.95 -40.98
N ASP A 879 -12.98 6.20 -41.82
CA ASP A 879 -13.61 5.46 -42.88
C ASP A 879 -14.63 4.51 -42.23
N LYS A 880 -15.91 4.79 -42.40
CA LYS A 880 -16.99 3.91 -41.93
C LYS A 880 -16.77 2.52 -42.52
N ARG A 881 -16.19 1.62 -41.72
CA ARG A 881 -16.18 0.18 -42.04
C ARG A 881 -17.18 -0.57 -41.19
#